data_af845f83704d5772a09c52c260b70988
#
_entry.id   af845f83704d5772a09c52c260b70988
#
_cell.length_a   1.000
_cell.length_b   1.000
_cell.length_c   1.000
_cell.angle_alpha   90.00
_cell.angle_beta   90.00
_cell.angle_gamma   90.00
#
_symmetry.space_group_name_H-M   'P 1'
#
loop_
_entity.id
_entity.type
_entity.pdbx_description
1 polymer ?
#
loop_
_entity_poly.entity_id
_entity_poly.type
_entity_poly.pdbx_seq_one_letter_code
_entity_poly.pdbx_strand_id
1 'polypeptide(L)'
;MSEKIINPISKNPHIKDINEYLDLYEKSINDPESFFNNLAMDNLSWIKEFDSPHNNKFADAKWFEGGKINVSHNCIDRHLDKISEKVALIWQGDNPSESKKFTFQQLHTEVCIFSNVLKSLNVKKGSRVCIYMPMIPEAAFAMLACTRIGAIHSVVFGGFSPESLKDRILDADCEVVITADEGIRGGKKIPLKKNVDEALLKCPNVKTALVIKRTGGEINWDSRRDQWYEDLRDKVNADCEPEPMDSEDPLFILYTSGSTGKPKGVLHTTAGYLLGAHVSFKYLFGINPDDIYWCTADVGWITGHTYIIYGPLSNGTTSIMFEGIPTYPDSSRCWQICDKFEVNVFYTAPTAIRALMAKGNEPVLKTKRNSLKVLGTVGEPINPEAWQWYYEIVGNSSCDIIDTWWQTETGSVLISPIAGITPVKPGSATLPFFGVKPALYDDKGKVLEGENSGNLVIEKSWPSQIRTVYGDHKRMLSTYFETYPNIYFTGDGAKRDKDGYFWITGRVDDVLNVSGHRLGTAEIESALVLHEKVAEAAVVGIEHPIKGQGIYAYVTLMVDEDFSENLKNELINFVSKEIGPIAKPDLLQNAPSLPKTRSGKIMRRILRKIAEGDFDNLGDTSTLAEPAVVNDLMLNKQSL
;
A
#
# COMPACT_ATOMS: atom_id res chain seq x y z
N MET A 1 16.00 -9.76 -19.54
CA MET A 1 14.57 -9.64 -19.16
C MET A 1 13.75 -10.54 -20.06
N SER A 2 12.78 -11.25 -19.52
CA SER A 2 11.97 -12.21 -20.30
C SER A 2 11.14 -11.45 -21.34
N GLU A 3 11.36 -11.72 -22.62
CA GLU A 3 10.49 -11.25 -23.72
C GLU A 3 9.17 -12.04 -23.82
N LYS A 4 8.94 -12.96 -22.88
CA LYS A 4 7.75 -13.82 -22.85
C LYS A 4 6.51 -12.99 -22.53
N ILE A 5 5.63 -12.84 -23.51
CA ILE A 5 4.32 -12.24 -23.34
C ILE A 5 3.34 -13.33 -22.90
N ILE A 6 2.57 -13.06 -21.85
CA ILE A 6 1.50 -13.93 -21.35
C ILE A 6 0.18 -13.21 -21.61
N ASN A 7 -0.70 -13.84 -22.37
CA ASN A 7 -2.01 -13.30 -22.68
C ASN A 7 -2.97 -13.44 -21.49
N PRO A 8 -3.91 -12.51 -21.31
CA PRO A 8 -4.91 -12.59 -20.27
C PRO A 8 -5.80 -13.82 -20.43
N ILE A 9 -6.27 -14.37 -19.32
CA ILE A 9 -7.05 -15.61 -19.24
C ILE A 9 -8.49 -15.33 -18.81
N SER A 10 -8.69 -14.43 -17.87
CA SER A 10 -10.00 -14.06 -17.36
C SER A 10 -10.76 -13.18 -18.34
N LYS A 11 -12.05 -12.92 -18.05
CA LYS A 11 -12.84 -11.92 -18.76
C LYS A 11 -13.06 -10.72 -17.86
N ASN A 12 -12.91 -9.53 -18.42
CA ASN A 12 -13.26 -8.31 -17.71
C ASN A 12 -14.71 -7.93 -18.06
N PRO A 13 -15.61 -7.79 -17.09
CA PRO A 13 -17.01 -7.42 -17.36
C PRO A 13 -17.20 -5.95 -17.72
N HIS A 14 -16.16 -5.11 -17.57
CA HIS A 14 -16.24 -3.66 -17.69
C HIS A 14 -15.51 -3.11 -18.93
N ILE A 15 -14.63 -3.90 -19.53
CA ILE A 15 -13.87 -3.57 -20.76
C ILE A 15 -13.84 -4.82 -21.62
N LYS A 16 -14.16 -4.67 -22.89
CA LYS A 16 -14.31 -5.78 -23.83
C LYS A 16 -12.96 -6.35 -24.27
N ASP A 17 -12.04 -5.48 -24.66
CA ASP A 17 -10.74 -5.84 -25.22
C ASP A 17 -9.73 -4.68 -25.11
N ILE A 18 -8.51 -4.93 -25.57
CA ILE A 18 -7.41 -3.95 -25.51
C ILE A 18 -7.70 -2.70 -26.36
N ASN A 19 -8.47 -2.80 -27.44
CA ASN A 19 -8.79 -1.63 -28.28
C ASN A 19 -9.75 -0.69 -27.53
N GLU A 20 -10.75 -1.23 -26.83
CA GLU A 20 -11.62 -0.42 -25.99
C GLU A 20 -10.83 0.25 -24.84
N TYR A 21 -9.87 -0.46 -24.24
CA TYR A 21 -8.98 0.17 -23.25
C TYR A 21 -8.21 1.34 -23.88
N LEU A 22 -7.60 1.16 -25.06
CA LEU A 22 -6.85 2.22 -25.74
C LEU A 22 -7.74 3.44 -26.07
N ASP A 23 -8.95 3.20 -26.56
CA ASP A 23 -9.93 4.25 -26.85
C ASP A 23 -10.33 5.03 -25.58
N LEU A 24 -10.60 4.33 -24.49
CA LEU A 24 -10.92 4.94 -23.19
C LEU A 24 -9.72 5.72 -22.63
N TYR A 25 -8.53 5.15 -22.74
CA TYR A 25 -7.31 5.82 -22.31
C TYR A 25 -7.06 7.10 -23.11
N GLU A 26 -7.16 7.05 -24.44
CA GLU A 26 -7.00 8.21 -25.30
C GLU A 26 -8.02 9.32 -24.97
N LYS A 27 -9.30 8.98 -24.78
CA LYS A 27 -10.34 9.91 -24.33
C LYS A 27 -9.99 10.53 -22.98
N SER A 28 -9.51 9.72 -22.04
CA SER A 28 -9.16 10.18 -20.68
C SER A 28 -7.98 11.17 -20.67
N ILE A 29 -7.11 11.11 -21.68
CA ILE A 29 -5.96 12.01 -21.83
C ILE A 29 -6.35 13.26 -22.63
N ASN A 30 -7.14 13.12 -23.70
CA ASN A 30 -7.45 14.22 -24.61
C ASN A 30 -8.59 15.11 -24.10
N ASP A 31 -9.56 14.54 -23.37
CA ASP A 31 -10.69 15.25 -22.76
C ASP A 31 -10.93 14.73 -21.30
N PRO A 32 -10.00 15.01 -20.37
CA PRO A 32 -10.12 14.51 -19.00
C PRO A 32 -11.33 15.09 -18.26
N GLU A 33 -11.76 16.31 -18.59
CA GLU A 33 -12.91 16.92 -17.93
C GLU A 33 -14.18 16.14 -18.21
N SER A 34 -14.55 15.92 -19.48
CA SER A 34 -15.74 15.13 -19.84
C SER A 34 -15.61 13.67 -19.38
N PHE A 35 -14.41 13.10 -19.51
CA PHE A 35 -14.18 11.71 -19.12
C PHE A 35 -14.43 11.49 -17.63
N PHE A 36 -13.81 12.28 -16.75
CA PHE A 36 -13.97 12.14 -15.31
C PHE A 36 -15.33 12.66 -14.81
N ASN A 37 -15.95 13.65 -15.50
CA ASN A 37 -17.32 14.02 -15.23
C ASN A 37 -18.25 12.79 -15.36
N ASN A 38 -18.20 12.11 -16.49
CA ASN A 38 -19.05 10.95 -16.75
C ASN A 38 -18.77 9.82 -15.76
N LEU A 39 -17.48 9.51 -15.49
CA LEU A 39 -17.11 8.50 -14.51
C LEU A 39 -17.63 8.83 -13.11
N ALA A 40 -17.56 10.09 -12.69
CA ALA A 40 -18.03 10.51 -11.36
C ALA A 40 -19.57 10.43 -11.26
N MET A 41 -20.28 10.82 -12.30
CA MET A 41 -21.75 10.76 -12.33
C MET A 41 -22.26 9.31 -12.39
N ASP A 42 -21.60 8.45 -13.18
CA ASP A 42 -22.03 7.06 -13.38
C ASP A 42 -21.70 6.14 -12.18
N ASN A 43 -20.64 6.47 -11.41
CA ASN A 43 -20.10 5.57 -10.40
C ASN A 43 -20.25 6.04 -8.96
N LEU A 44 -20.57 7.30 -8.70
CA LEU A 44 -20.74 7.84 -7.34
C LEU A 44 -22.15 8.36 -7.10
N SER A 45 -22.63 8.23 -5.85
CA SER A 45 -23.89 8.79 -5.40
C SER A 45 -23.64 10.17 -4.79
N TRP A 46 -24.14 11.21 -5.45
CA TRP A 46 -24.02 12.61 -5.06
C TRP A 46 -25.22 13.06 -4.23
N ILE A 47 -24.97 13.80 -3.13
CA ILE A 47 -26.02 14.50 -2.38
C ILE A 47 -26.40 15.80 -3.13
N LYS A 48 -25.38 16.48 -3.68
CA LYS A 48 -25.49 17.58 -4.64
C LYS A 48 -24.43 17.38 -5.71
N GLU A 49 -24.81 17.45 -6.97
CA GLU A 49 -23.87 17.40 -8.09
C GLU A 49 -22.88 18.58 -8.06
N PHE A 50 -21.69 18.37 -8.62
CA PHE A 50 -20.64 19.39 -8.68
C PHE A 50 -20.88 20.39 -9.81
N ASP A 51 -20.31 21.59 -9.65
CA ASP A 51 -20.45 22.67 -10.62
C ASP A 51 -19.34 22.59 -11.70
N SER A 52 -18.13 22.06 -11.34
CA SER A 52 -16.98 21.89 -12.23
C SER A 52 -16.21 20.61 -11.90
N PRO A 53 -15.86 19.81 -12.94
CA PRO A 53 -15.10 18.56 -12.72
C PRO A 53 -13.65 18.82 -12.31
N HIS A 54 -12.99 19.88 -12.79
CA HIS A 54 -11.57 20.19 -12.48
C HIS A 54 -11.26 21.69 -12.63
N ASN A 55 -10.37 22.20 -11.77
CA ASN A 55 -9.97 23.62 -11.77
C ASN A 55 -8.82 23.96 -12.74
N ASN A 56 -8.38 23.02 -13.58
CA ASN A 56 -7.28 23.17 -14.57
C ASN A 56 -5.93 23.59 -13.97
N LYS A 57 -5.69 23.30 -12.66
CA LYS A 57 -4.40 23.45 -12.01
C LYS A 57 -3.83 22.06 -11.72
N PHE A 58 -2.50 21.91 -11.75
CA PHE A 58 -1.89 20.63 -11.45
C PHE A 58 -1.42 20.55 -9.99
N ALA A 59 -0.50 21.41 -9.57
CA ALA A 59 0.01 21.36 -8.18
C ALA A 59 -1.07 21.70 -7.13
N ASP A 60 -2.00 22.61 -7.49
CA ASP A 60 -3.15 23.00 -6.67
C ASP A 60 -4.47 22.44 -7.24
N ALA A 61 -4.44 21.18 -7.66
CA ALA A 61 -5.60 20.54 -8.26
C ALA A 61 -6.78 20.46 -7.30
N LYS A 62 -7.97 20.77 -7.83
CA LYS A 62 -9.26 20.54 -7.20
C LYS A 62 -10.18 19.84 -8.18
N TRP A 63 -10.89 18.85 -7.66
CA TRP A 63 -11.78 18.03 -8.46
C TRP A 63 -13.20 18.08 -7.91
N PHE A 64 -14.18 18.20 -8.82
CA PHE A 64 -15.62 18.15 -8.52
C PHE A 64 -16.10 19.27 -7.59
N GLU A 65 -15.57 20.50 -7.78
CA GLU A 65 -15.91 21.66 -6.95
C GLU A 65 -17.43 21.95 -6.96
N GLY A 66 -17.97 22.30 -5.79
CA GLY A 66 -19.41 22.56 -5.59
C GLY A 66 -20.23 21.32 -5.29
N GLY A 67 -19.70 20.12 -5.51
CA GLY A 67 -20.36 18.85 -5.20
C GLY A 67 -20.44 18.55 -3.71
N LYS A 68 -21.51 17.86 -3.29
CA LYS A 68 -21.68 17.31 -1.94
C LYS A 68 -21.78 15.79 -2.01
N ILE A 69 -20.98 15.11 -1.20
CA ILE A 69 -20.88 13.65 -1.21
C ILE A 69 -20.52 13.15 0.20
N ASN A 70 -20.82 11.87 0.47
CA ASN A 70 -20.32 11.20 1.67
C ASN A 70 -19.71 9.84 1.30
N VAL A 71 -18.50 9.55 1.80
CA VAL A 71 -17.79 8.32 1.47
C VAL A 71 -18.45 7.10 2.11
N SER A 72 -18.87 7.17 3.38
CA SER A 72 -19.58 6.09 4.04
C SER A 72 -20.89 5.74 3.31
N HIS A 73 -21.65 6.74 2.89
CA HIS A 73 -22.85 6.55 2.08
C HIS A 73 -22.55 5.78 0.78
N ASN A 74 -21.50 6.17 0.09
CA ASN A 74 -21.09 5.50 -1.15
C ASN A 74 -20.55 4.08 -0.95
N CYS A 75 -20.02 3.78 0.22
CA CYS A 75 -19.53 2.44 0.55
C CYS A 75 -20.62 1.51 1.09
N ILE A 76 -21.70 2.05 1.68
CA ILE A 76 -22.67 1.25 2.43
C ILE A 76 -24.11 1.56 1.99
N ASP A 77 -24.62 2.75 2.29
CA ASP A 77 -26.05 3.08 2.22
C ASP A 77 -26.63 2.87 0.83
N ARG A 78 -25.92 3.30 -0.23
CA ARG A 78 -26.41 3.15 -1.62
C ARG A 78 -26.61 1.71 -2.08
N HIS A 79 -26.08 0.75 -1.30
CA HIS A 79 -26.18 -0.68 -1.59
C HIS A 79 -27.35 -1.35 -0.87
N LEU A 80 -27.91 -0.72 0.17
CA LEU A 80 -28.89 -1.35 1.06
C LEU A 80 -30.18 -1.79 0.32
N ASP A 81 -30.66 -0.99 -0.62
CA ASP A 81 -31.88 -1.33 -1.37
C ASP A 81 -31.74 -2.60 -2.24
N LYS A 82 -30.51 -2.93 -2.66
CA LYS A 82 -30.28 -3.99 -3.65
C LYS A 82 -29.57 -5.22 -3.06
N ILE A 83 -28.63 -5.00 -2.13
CA ILE A 83 -27.73 -6.05 -1.64
C ILE A 83 -27.54 -5.99 -0.11
N SER A 84 -28.53 -5.55 0.67
CA SER A 84 -28.45 -5.44 2.14
C SER A 84 -27.95 -6.72 2.82
N GLU A 85 -28.39 -7.89 2.35
CA GLU A 85 -28.06 -9.19 2.92
C GLU A 85 -26.75 -9.79 2.36
N LYS A 86 -26.16 -9.17 1.34
CA LYS A 86 -24.86 -9.59 0.83
C LYS A 86 -23.77 -9.32 1.87
N VAL A 87 -22.82 -10.25 2.00
CA VAL A 87 -21.64 -10.06 2.86
C VAL A 87 -20.78 -8.93 2.30
N ALA A 88 -20.57 -7.88 3.09
CA ALA A 88 -19.71 -6.75 2.78
C ALA A 88 -18.27 -6.99 3.25
N LEU A 89 -18.15 -7.49 4.49
CA LEU A 89 -16.86 -7.69 5.14
C LEU A 89 -16.78 -9.09 5.77
N ILE A 90 -15.71 -9.80 5.47
CA ILE A 90 -15.32 -11.04 6.15
C ILE A 90 -14.09 -10.73 6.99
N TRP A 91 -14.16 -10.94 8.29
CA TRP A 91 -13.00 -10.92 9.14
C TRP A 91 -12.49 -12.33 9.41
N GLN A 92 -11.19 -12.53 9.23
CA GLN A 92 -10.50 -13.75 9.59
C GLN A 92 -9.45 -13.42 10.65
N GLY A 93 -9.58 -14.00 11.82
CA GLY A 93 -8.63 -13.82 12.90
C GLY A 93 -7.30 -14.54 12.67
N ASP A 94 -6.32 -14.24 13.51
CA ASP A 94 -5.02 -14.93 13.57
C ASP A 94 -5.21 -16.43 13.81
N ASN A 95 -6.09 -16.80 14.75
CA ASN A 95 -6.53 -18.18 14.92
C ASN A 95 -7.41 -18.61 13.73
N PRO A 96 -7.08 -19.72 13.02
CA PRO A 96 -7.83 -20.22 11.88
C PRO A 96 -9.33 -20.47 12.13
N SER A 97 -9.71 -20.79 13.35
CA SER A 97 -11.11 -21.03 13.73
C SER A 97 -11.93 -19.76 13.94
N GLU A 98 -11.27 -18.59 14.11
CA GLU A 98 -11.95 -17.32 14.33
C GLU A 98 -12.29 -16.64 13.01
N SER A 99 -13.56 -16.43 12.74
CA SER A 99 -14.00 -15.58 11.61
C SER A 99 -15.37 -15.00 11.89
N LYS A 100 -15.64 -13.82 11.32
CA LYS A 100 -16.96 -13.16 11.37
C LYS A 100 -17.31 -12.65 9.97
N LYS A 101 -18.60 -12.60 9.67
CA LYS A 101 -19.12 -12.03 8.43
C LYS A 101 -20.11 -10.92 8.79
N PHE A 102 -20.05 -9.82 8.05
CA PHE A 102 -20.98 -8.69 8.19
C PHE A 102 -21.64 -8.44 6.84
N THR A 103 -22.97 -8.47 6.80
CA THR A 103 -23.71 -8.04 5.62
C THR A 103 -23.63 -6.51 5.47
N PHE A 104 -24.03 -5.96 4.32
CA PHE A 104 -24.10 -4.50 4.16
C PHE A 104 -25.03 -3.87 5.19
N GLN A 105 -26.15 -4.53 5.52
CA GLN A 105 -27.05 -4.07 6.57
C GLN A 105 -26.40 -4.08 7.96
N GLN A 106 -25.70 -5.15 8.30
CA GLN A 106 -24.99 -5.23 9.59
C GLN A 106 -23.85 -4.22 9.68
N LEU A 107 -23.08 -4.05 8.58
CA LEU A 107 -22.04 -3.04 8.49
C LEU A 107 -22.60 -1.62 8.66
N HIS A 108 -23.74 -1.32 8.03
CA HIS A 108 -24.45 -0.04 8.21
C HIS A 108 -24.78 0.21 9.69
N THR A 109 -25.40 -0.77 10.34
CA THR A 109 -25.76 -0.71 11.76
C THR A 109 -24.56 -0.41 12.66
N GLU A 110 -23.48 -1.18 12.50
CA GLU A 110 -22.24 -1.01 13.30
C GLU A 110 -21.57 0.34 13.04
N VAL A 111 -21.54 0.81 11.80
CA VAL A 111 -20.98 2.12 11.43
C VAL A 111 -21.83 3.26 12.00
N CYS A 112 -23.14 3.17 11.98
CA CYS A 112 -24.02 4.17 12.58
C CYS A 112 -23.86 4.24 14.11
N ILE A 113 -23.78 3.07 14.79
CA ILE A 113 -23.49 3.00 16.22
C ILE A 113 -22.14 3.66 16.52
N PHE A 114 -21.08 3.27 15.79
CA PHE A 114 -19.75 3.83 15.98
C PHE A 114 -19.71 5.36 15.76
N SER A 115 -20.43 5.82 14.73
CA SER A 115 -20.59 7.26 14.44
C SER A 115 -21.22 8.01 15.60
N ASN A 116 -22.28 7.47 16.21
CA ASN A 116 -22.96 8.07 17.33
C ASN A 116 -22.12 8.00 18.63
N VAL A 117 -21.31 6.95 18.81
CA VAL A 117 -20.30 6.91 19.88
C VAL A 117 -19.31 8.05 19.69
N LEU A 118 -18.75 8.24 18.49
CA LEU A 118 -17.84 9.36 18.21
C LEU A 118 -18.50 10.73 18.47
N LYS A 119 -19.74 10.92 18.05
CA LYS A 119 -20.52 12.16 18.33
C LYS A 119 -20.68 12.38 19.83
N SER A 120 -20.93 11.32 20.62
CA SER A 120 -21.04 11.41 22.09
C SER A 120 -19.74 11.85 22.77
N LEU A 121 -18.60 11.61 22.11
CA LEU A 121 -17.26 12.06 22.50
C LEU A 121 -16.89 13.44 21.91
N ASN A 122 -17.88 14.20 21.41
CA ASN A 122 -17.73 15.52 20.78
C ASN A 122 -16.94 15.53 19.47
N VAL A 123 -16.79 14.40 18.80
CA VAL A 123 -16.22 14.35 17.45
C VAL A 123 -17.26 14.89 16.46
N LYS A 124 -16.81 15.78 15.58
CA LYS A 124 -17.66 16.46 14.59
C LYS A 124 -16.90 16.64 13.27
N LYS A 125 -17.56 17.15 12.26
CA LYS A 125 -16.93 17.51 10.98
C LYS A 125 -15.64 18.30 11.20
N GLY A 126 -14.54 17.82 10.58
CA GLY A 126 -13.21 18.41 10.67
C GLY A 126 -12.41 18.01 11.92
N SER A 127 -12.98 17.29 12.90
CA SER A 127 -12.20 16.71 14.02
C SER A 127 -11.21 15.67 13.50
N ARG A 128 -9.98 15.62 14.06
CA ARG A 128 -8.98 14.60 13.70
C ARG A 128 -9.02 13.48 14.73
N VAL A 129 -9.14 12.26 14.22
CA VAL A 129 -9.24 11.04 15.00
C VAL A 129 -8.08 10.10 14.63
N CYS A 130 -7.25 9.77 15.60
CA CYS A 130 -6.19 8.77 15.41
C CYS A 130 -6.79 7.36 15.62
N ILE A 131 -6.52 6.45 14.68
CA ILE A 131 -6.94 5.05 14.76
C ILE A 131 -5.67 4.19 14.84
N TYR A 132 -5.39 3.62 16.02
CA TYR A 132 -4.26 2.73 16.29
C TYR A 132 -4.80 1.37 16.73
N MET A 133 -5.18 0.57 15.75
CA MET A 133 -5.98 -0.64 15.91
C MET A 133 -5.32 -1.87 15.27
N PRO A 134 -5.60 -3.09 15.76
CA PRO A 134 -5.31 -4.29 15.01
C PRO A 134 -6.29 -4.43 13.83
N MET A 135 -6.03 -5.39 12.94
CA MET A 135 -6.89 -5.68 11.78
C MET A 135 -8.18 -6.41 12.20
N ILE A 136 -9.01 -5.74 12.99
CA ILE A 136 -10.33 -6.22 13.43
C ILE A 136 -11.46 -5.39 12.79
N PRO A 137 -12.70 -5.91 12.72
CA PRO A 137 -13.81 -5.22 12.06
C PRO A 137 -14.03 -3.79 12.57
N GLU A 138 -13.83 -3.56 13.86
CA GLU A 138 -14.01 -2.27 14.50
C GLU A 138 -13.05 -1.20 13.94
N ALA A 139 -11.90 -1.57 13.38
CA ALA A 139 -11.04 -0.63 12.66
C ALA A 139 -11.70 -0.12 11.36
N ALA A 140 -12.35 -1.02 10.60
CA ALA A 140 -13.13 -0.64 9.43
C ALA A 140 -14.36 0.21 9.82
N PHE A 141 -15.05 -0.16 10.90
CA PHE A 141 -16.19 0.62 11.42
C PHE A 141 -15.76 2.02 11.82
N ALA A 142 -14.63 2.16 12.51
CA ALA A 142 -14.08 3.46 12.92
C ALA A 142 -13.73 4.35 11.71
N MET A 143 -13.07 3.80 10.69
CA MET A 143 -12.76 4.53 9.46
C MET A 143 -14.02 5.04 8.77
N LEU A 144 -15.00 4.15 8.55
CA LEU A 144 -16.27 4.48 7.90
C LEU A 144 -17.14 5.42 8.76
N ALA A 145 -17.09 5.30 10.08
CA ALA A 145 -17.78 6.21 11.00
C ALA A 145 -17.19 7.61 10.95
N CYS A 146 -15.87 7.76 10.92
CA CYS A 146 -15.22 9.06 10.74
C CYS A 146 -15.69 9.72 9.44
N THR A 147 -15.68 8.97 8.32
CA THR A 147 -16.12 9.51 7.03
C THR A 147 -17.62 9.84 7.02
N ARG A 148 -18.44 9.08 7.78
CA ARG A 148 -19.87 9.31 7.87
C ARG A 148 -20.20 10.66 8.51
N ILE A 149 -19.48 11.03 9.57
CA ILE A 149 -19.72 12.29 10.32
C ILE A 149 -18.79 13.43 9.88
N GLY A 150 -17.99 13.24 8.82
CA GLY A 150 -17.07 14.25 8.31
C GLY A 150 -15.83 14.48 9.18
N ALA A 151 -15.49 13.55 10.06
CA ALA A 151 -14.23 13.59 10.81
C ALA A 151 -13.08 13.08 9.93
N ILE A 152 -11.89 13.63 10.15
CA ILE A 152 -10.66 13.28 9.43
C ILE A 152 -9.96 12.19 10.20
N HIS A 153 -9.88 10.98 9.65
CA HIS A 153 -9.14 9.91 10.33
C HIS A 153 -7.65 9.92 9.95
N SER A 154 -6.83 9.54 10.93
CA SER A 154 -5.40 9.25 10.74
C SER A 154 -5.13 7.85 11.29
N VAL A 155 -5.05 6.88 10.38
CA VAL A 155 -4.77 5.49 10.77
C VAL A 155 -3.28 5.30 10.94
N VAL A 156 -2.89 4.78 12.08
CA VAL A 156 -1.50 4.44 12.43
C VAL A 156 -1.38 2.94 12.57
N PHE A 157 -0.43 2.35 11.88
CA PHE A 157 -0.20 0.91 11.91
C PHE A 157 -0.02 0.40 13.35
N GLY A 158 -0.82 -0.57 13.78
CA GLY A 158 -0.84 -1.12 15.14
C GLY A 158 0.49 -1.75 15.63
N GLY A 159 1.44 -1.88 14.72
CA GLY A 159 2.78 -2.32 15.04
C GLY A 159 3.79 -1.20 15.30
N PHE A 160 3.46 0.08 15.13
CA PHE A 160 4.40 1.17 15.39
C PHE A 160 4.65 1.39 16.89
N SER A 161 5.83 1.94 17.20
CA SER A 161 6.23 2.28 18.56
C SER A 161 5.41 3.42 19.14
N PRO A 162 5.39 3.58 20.49
CA PRO A 162 4.77 4.73 21.14
C PRO A 162 5.28 6.08 20.62
N GLU A 163 6.57 6.20 20.32
CA GLU A 163 7.16 7.43 19.80
C GLU A 163 6.64 7.76 18.40
N SER A 164 6.58 6.76 17.52
CA SER A 164 5.98 6.91 16.17
C SER A 164 4.49 7.30 16.24
N LEU A 165 3.76 6.74 17.18
CA LEU A 165 2.35 7.05 17.40
C LEU A 165 2.19 8.50 17.90
N LYS A 166 2.98 8.89 18.92
CA LYS A 166 3.00 10.24 19.48
C LYS A 166 3.23 11.31 18.40
N ASP A 167 4.24 11.12 17.55
CA ASP A 167 4.59 12.10 16.54
C ASP A 167 3.43 12.35 15.56
N ARG A 168 2.68 11.29 15.19
CA ARG A 168 1.52 11.39 14.30
C ARG A 168 0.31 12.03 14.97
N ILE A 169 0.07 11.72 16.25
CA ILE A 169 -1.00 12.36 17.05
C ILE A 169 -0.76 13.86 17.15
N LEU A 170 0.48 14.27 17.45
CA LEU A 170 0.84 15.68 17.60
C LEU A 170 0.78 16.43 16.26
N ASP A 171 1.34 15.85 15.19
CA ASP A 171 1.35 16.49 13.88
C ASP A 171 -0.05 16.65 13.29
N ALA A 172 -0.92 15.64 13.43
CA ALA A 172 -2.31 15.71 13.01
C ALA A 172 -3.21 16.48 13.99
N ASP A 173 -2.71 16.86 15.16
CA ASP A 173 -3.47 17.49 16.25
C ASP A 173 -4.75 16.69 16.59
N CYS A 174 -4.60 15.38 16.81
CA CYS A 174 -5.71 14.49 17.14
C CYS A 174 -6.17 14.70 18.59
N GLU A 175 -7.50 14.81 18.79
CA GLU A 175 -8.10 14.94 20.12
C GLU A 175 -8.65 13.62 20.66
N VAL A 176 -8.89 12.64 19.77
CA VAL A 176 -9.39 11.30 20.10
C VAL A 176 -8.47 10.24 19.50
N VAL A 177 -8.15 9.23 20.31
CA VAL A 177 -7.42 8.05 19.88
C VAL A 177 -8.33 6.83 20.05
N ILE A 178 -8.48 6.03 19.00
CA ILE A 178 -9.19 4.75 19.02
C ILE A 178 -8.15 3.63 19.02
N THR A 179 -8.24 2.71 19.97
CA THR A 179 -7.32 1.59 20.11
C THR A 179 -8.03 0.33 20.60
N ALA A 180 -7.31 -0.77 20.73
CA ALA A 180 -7.78 -1.98 21.42
C ALA A 180 -6.95 -2.24 22.68
N ASP A 181 -7.46 -3.07 23.56
CA ASP A 181 -6.69 -3.55 24.71
C ASP A 181 -5.37 -4.17 24.25
N GLU A 182 -5.44 -5.18 23.41
CA GLU A 182 -4.33 -5.87 22.77
C GLU A 182 -4.71 -6.23 21.31
N GLY A 183 -3.73 -6.54 20.47
CA GLY A 183 -3.92 -7.21 19.18
C GLY A 183 -3.34 -8.62 19.22
N ILE A 184 -3.66 -9.44 18.22
CA ILE A 184 -3.06 -10.77 18.07
C ILE A 184 -2.37 -10.82 16.70
N ARG A 185 -1.11 -11.27 16.66
CA ARG A 185 -0.37 -11.40 15.42
C ARG A 185 0.65 -12.54 15.49
N GLY A 186 0.47 -13.57 14.67
CA GLY A 186 1.34 -14.74 14.65
C GLY A 186 1.36 -15.49 16.01
N GLY A 187 0.21 -15.61 16.67
CA GLY A 187 0.06 -16.23 18.00
C GLY A 187 0.56 -15.35 19.16
N LYS A 188 1.04 -14.14 18.90
CA LYS A 188 1.58 -13.23 19.93
C LYS A 188 0.61 -12.09 20.21
N LYS A 189 0.48 -11.71 21.48
CA LYS A 189 -0.24 -10.50 21.90
C LYS A 189 0.59 -9.25 21.67
N ILE A 190 -0.03 -8.23 21.12
CA ILE A 190 0.55 -6.90 20.90
C ILE A 190 -0.11 -5.92 21.87
N PRO A 191 0.65 -5.27 22.77
CA PRO A 191 0.09 -4.46 23.85
C PRO A 191 -0.30 -3.05 23.37
N LEU A 192 -1.36 -2.92 22.57
CA LEU A 192 -1.73 -1.69 21.90
C LEU A 192 -2.07 -0.56 22.88
N LYS A 193 -2.91 -0.85 23.89
CA LYS A 193 -3.27 0.14 24.92
C LYS A 193 -2.06 0.64 25.70
N LYS A 194 -1.10 -0.25 26.00
CA LYS A 194 0.16 0.15 26.65
C LYS A 194 0.95 1.12 25.79
N ASN A 195 1.06 0.86 24.48
CA ASN A 195 1.73 1.75 23.55
C ASN A 195 1.04 3.12 23.47
N VAL A 196 -0.31 3.12 23.48
CA VAL A 196 -1.10 4.36 23.52
C VAL A 196 -0.84 5.14 24.81
N ASP A 197 -0.85 4.48 25.96
CA ASP A 197 -0.59 5.15 27.25
C ASP A 197 0.78 5.83 27.27
N GLU A 198 1.79 5.16 26.77
CA GLU A 198 3.16 5.68 26.67
C GLU A 198 3.25 6.90 25.72
N ALA A 199 2.60 6.81 24.56
CA ALA A 199 2.52 7.92 23.60
C ALA A 199 1.80 9.14 24.21
N LEU A 200 0.68 8.91 24.90
CA LEU A 200 -0.19 9.96 25.42
C LEU A 200 0.40 10.72 26.62
N LEU A 201 1.47 10.21 27.26
CA LEU A 201 2.22 11.00 28.24
C LEU A 201 2.76 12.32 27.66
N LYS A 202 2.95 12.38 26.35
CA LYS A 202 3.49 13.53 25.62
C LYS A 202 2.45 14.20 24.68
N CYS A 203 1.18 13.79 24.73
CA CYS A 203 0.11 14.29 23.87
C CYS A 203 -1.02 14.95 24.70
N PRO A 204 -0.81 16.15 25.26
CA PRO A 204 -1.76 16.78 26.18
C PRO A 204 -3.08 17.21 25.50
N ASN A 205 -3.12 17.29 24.18
CA ASN A 205 -4.30 17.63 23.39
C ASN A 205 -5.31 16.48 23.27
N VAL A 206 -4.89 15.23 23.53
CA VAL A 206 -5.80 14.06 23.47
C VAL A 206 -6.71 14.05 24.70
N LYS A 207 -8.01 14.14 24.45
CA LYS A 207 -9.06 14.19 25.50
C LYS A 207 -9.61 12.82 25.82
N THR A 208 -9.64 11.92 24.80
CA THR A 208 -10.26 10.59 24.93
C THR A 208 -9.43 9.53 24.26
N ALA A 209 -9.24 8.41 24.94
CA ALA A 209 -8.81 7.14 24.37
C ALA A 209 -10.00 6.16 24.40
N LEU A 210 -10.57 5.89 23.22
CA LEU A 210 -11.65 4.92 23.05
C LEU A 210 -11.03 3.54 22.85
N VAL A 211 -11.32 2.61 23.77
CA VAL A 211 -10.68 1.28 23.83
C VAL A 211 -11.67 0.20 23.49
N ILE A 212 -11.33 -0.69 22.55
CA ILE A 212 -12.11 -1.85 22.15
C ILE A 212 -11.56 -3.10 22.84
N LYS A 213 -12.43 -3.97 23.36
CA LYS A 213 -12.05 -5.27 23.95
C LYS A 213 -11.81 -6.31 22.85
N ARG A 214 -10.54 -6.60 22.55
CA ARG A 214 -10.17 -7.67 21.59
C ARG A 214 -9.81 -8.97 22.30
N THR A 215 -8.99 -8.91 23.34
CA THR A 215 -8.49 -10.11 24.04
C THR A 215 -9.02 -10.23 25.47
N GLY A 216 -9.49 -9.14 26.06
CA GLY A 216 -9.88 -9.06 27.47
C GLY A 216 -8.68 -9.11 28.43
N GLY A 217 -7.46 -8.78 27.94
CA GLY A 217 -6.26 -8.71 28.75
C GLY A 217 -6.31 -7.57 29.76
N GLU A 218 -5.50 -7.69 30.82
CA GLU A 218 -5.34 -6.62 31.81
C GLU A 218 -4.58 -5.45 31.21
N ILE A 219 -5.14 -4.25 31.34
CA ILE A 219 -4.56 -3.00 30.85
C ILE A 219 -4.56 -1.93 31.92
N ASN A 220 -3.64 -0.97 31.83
CA ASN A 220 -3.72 0.26 32.64
C ASN A 220 -4.93 1.10 32.21
N TRP A 221 -5.54 1.79 33.18
CA TRP A 221 -6.75 2.58 32.94
C TRP A 221 -6.66 3.94 33.59
N ASP A 222 -6.79 4.98 32.79
CA ASP A 222 -6.96 6.37 33.28
C ASP A 222 -8.43 6.78 33.12
N SER A 223 -9.19 6.74 34.21
CA SER A 223 -10.63 7.03 34.21
C SER A 223 -11.00 8.46 33.79
N ARG A 224 -10.03 9.38 33.68
CA ARG A 224 -10.26 10.77 33.21
C ARG A 224 -10.28 10.84 31.67
N ARG A 225 -9.70 9.85 30.99
CA ARG A 225 -9.46 9.85 29.55
C ARG A 225 -10.02 8.61 28.84
N ASP A 226 -9.87 7.43 29.47
CA ASP A 226 -10.14 6.15 28.83
C ASP A 226 -11.63 5.81 28.92
N GLN A 227 -12.18 5.33 27.79
CA GLN A 227 -13.59 4.92 27.67
C GLN A 227 -13.62 3.56 26.96
N TRP A 228 -14.39 2.60 27.49
CA TRP A 228 -14.68 1.36 26.77
C TRP A 228 -15.70 1.63 25.67
N TYR A 229 -15.42 1.15 24.45
CA TYR A 229 -16.35 1.24 23.34
C TYR A 229 -17.65 0.53 23.64
N GLU A 230 -17.58 -0.67 24.24
CA GLU A 230 -18.73 -1.50 24.59
C GLU A 230 -19.68 -0.78 25.56
N ASP A 231 -19.16 -0.02 26.51
CA ASP A 231 -19.97 0.74 27.47
C ASP A 231 -20.71 1.93 26.84
N LEU A 232 -20.19 2.45 25.73
CA LEU A 232 -20.81 3.57 24.99
C LEU A 232 -21.75 3.11 23.90
N ARG A 233 -21.43 2.01 23.19
CA ARG A 233 -22.23 1.51 22.08
C ARG A 233 -23.66 1.18 22.48
N ASP A 234 -23.86 0.65 23.69
CA ASP A 234 -25.19 0.24 24.19
C ASP A 234 -26.05 1.46 24.62
N LYS A 235 -25.47 2.68 24.64
CA LYS A 235 -26.14 3.93 25.04
C LYS A 235 -26.58 4.79 23.85
N VAL A 236 -26.21 4.40 22.62
CA VAL A 236 -26.52 5.16 21.42
C VAL A 236 -27.44 4.35 20.50
N ASN A 237 -28.16 5.03 19.63
CA ASN A 237 -28.97 4.36 18.61
C ASN A 237 -28.14 3.98 17.38
N ALA A 238 -28.71 3.16 16.51
CA ALA A 238 -28.09 2.67 15.29
C ALA A 238 -28.50 3.47 14.05
N ASP A 239 -28.91 4.71 14.23
CA ASP A 239 -29.32 5.60 13.15
C ASP A 239 -28.43 6.86 13.16
N CYS A 240 -27.77 7.15 12.04
CA CYS A 240 -26.87 8.28 11.91
C CYS A 240 -26.83 8.72 10.44
N GLU A 241 -27.45 9.85 10.14
CA GLU A 241 -27.40 10.44 8.80
C GLU A 241 -25.96 10.79 8.38
N PRO A 242 -25.57 10.54 7.11
CA PRO A 242 -24.27 10.89 6.59
C PRO A 242 -24.13 12.41 6.40
N GLU A 243 -23.04 12.99 6.92
CA GLU A 243 -22.72 14.42 6.78
C GLU A 243 -22.50 14.78 5.30
N PRO A 244 -23.14 15.82 4.75
CA PRO A 244 -22.86 16.33 3.41
C PRO A 244 -21.47 17.00 3.35
N MET A 245 -20.49 16.29 2.80
CA MET A 245 -19.11 16.78 2.66
C MET A 245 -18.92 17.49 1.31
N ASP A 246 -18.18 18.59 1.31
CA ASP A 246 -17.67 19.14 0.06
C ASP A 246 -16.71 18.16 -0.61
N SER A 247 -16.68 18.15 -1.95
CA SER A 247 -15.80 17.27 -2.73
C SER A 247 -14.33 17.37 -2.31
N GLU A 248 -13.88 18.56 -1.93
CA GLU A 248 -12.51 18.85 -1.51
C GLU A 248 -12.35 18.93 0.03
N ASP A 249 -13.38 18.58 0.82
CA ASP A 249 -13.20 18.42 2.26
C ASP A 249 -12.18 17.32 2.55
N PRO A 250 -11.28 17.51 3.53
CA PRO A 250 -10.32 16.49 3.95
C PRO A 250 -11.02 15.17 4.36
N LEU A 251 -10.50 14.04 3.87
CA LEU A 251 -11.00 12.72 4.18
C LEU A 251 -10.12 12.03 5.24
N PHE A 252 -8.82 11.96 4.97
CA PHE A 252 -7.86 11.37 5.89
C PHE A 252 -6.45 11.96 5.74
N ILE A 253 -5.65 11.74 6.77
CA ILE A 253 -4.21 12.01 6.80
C ILE A 253 -3.48 10.69 6.98
N LEU A 254 -2.62 10.34 6.04
CA LEU A 254 -1.81 9.13 6.13
C LEU A 254 -0.33 9.45 6.07
N TYR A 255 0.41 8.99 7.08
CA TYR A 255 1.82 9.31 7.23
C TYR A 255 2.72 8.36 6.46
N THR A 256 3.61 8.94 5.66
CA THR A 256 4.69 8.24 4.96
C THR A 256 6.05 8.61 5.55
N SER A 257 7.04 7.71 5.40
CA SER A 257 8.43 8.02 5.76
C SER A 257 8.97 9.11 4.83
N GLY A 258 9.39 10.23 5.39
CA GLY A 258 10.06 11.29 4.63
C GLY A 258 11.56 11.03 4.49
N SER A 259 12.17 11.49 3.40
CA SER A 259 13.64 11.49 3.22
C SER A 259 14.38 12.29 4.32
N THR A 260 13.71 13.26 4.93
CA THR A 260 14.23 14.14 5.98
C THR A 260 14.07 13.62 7.40
N GLY A 261 13.57 12.39 7.60
CA GLY A 261 13.36 11.77 8.92
C GLY A 261 12.02 12.11 9.60
N LYS A 262 11.38 13.27 9.31
CA LYS A 262 10.03 13.55 9.81
C LYS A 262 8.98 12.93 8.89
N PRO A 263 7.96 12.22 9.44
CA PRO A 263 6.85 11.71 8.65
C PRO A 263 6.14 12.84 7.89
N LYS A 264 5.61 12.52 6.69
CA LYS A 264 4.77 13.42 5.89
C LYS A 264 3.32 12.98 6.04
N GLY A 265 2.46 13.84 6.52
CA GLY A 265 1.02 13.61 6.55
C GLY A 265 0.40 13.87 5.18
N VAL A 266 0.28 12.84 4.35
CA VAL A 266 -0.38 12.92 3.04
C VAL A 266 -1.88 13.12 3.27
N LEU A 267 -2.43 14.22 2.77
CA LEU A 267 -3.86 14.52 2.88
C LEU A 267 -4.57 14.24 1.56
N HIS A 268 -5.60 13.40 1.64
CA HIS A 268 -6.55 13.15 0.57
C HIS A 268 -7.91 13.78 0.87
N THR A 269 -8.60 14.22 -0.19
CA THR A 269 -9.95 14.79 -0.12
C THR A 269 -11.02 13.79 -0.58
N THR A 270 -12.28 14.12 -0.33
CA THR A 270 -13.41 13.20 -0.33
C THR A 270 -13.71 12.61 -1.72
N ALA A 271 -14.12 13.41 -2.69
CA ALA A 271 -14.69 12.90 -3.95
C ALA A 271 -13.62 12.34 -4.89
N GLY A 272 -12.53 13.07 -5.10
CA GLY A 272 -11.48 12.67 -6.05
C GLY A 272 -10.81 11.37 -5.64
N TYR A 273 -10.50 11.21 -4.34
CA TYR A 273 -9.96 9.98 -3.81
C TYR A 273 -10.94 8.79 -3.96
N LEU A 274 -12.21 9.00 -3.58
CA LEU A 274 -13.22 7.95 -3.69
C LEU A 274 -13.41 7.47 -5.13
N LEU A 275 -13.44 8.40 -6.09
CA LEU A 275 -13.55 8.04 -7.52
C LEU A 275 -12.35 7.21 -7.96
N GLY A 276 -11.13 7.65 -7.61
CA GLY A 276 -9.91 6.90 -7.93
C GLY A 276 -9.92 5.48 -7.35
N ALA A 277 -10.29 5.33 -6.07
CA ALA A 277 -10.39 4.04 -5.40
C ALA A 277 -11.47 3.14 -6.05
N HIS A 278 -12.64 3.69 -6.31
CA HIS A 278 -13.76 2.97 -6.92
C HIS A 278 -13.43 2.47 -8.32
N VAL A 279 -12.99 3.38 -9.19
CA VAL A 279 -12.78 3.10 -10.62
C VAL A 279 -11.58 2.18 -10.83
N SER A 280 -10.46 2.43 -10.12
CA SER A 280 -9.30 1.56 -10.25
C SER A 280 -9.60 0.14 -9.75
N PHE A 281 -10.27 0.00 -8.61
CA PHE A 281 -10.66 -1.31 -8.10
C PHE A 281 -11.55 -2.08 -9.10
N LYS A 282 -12.58 -1.40 -9.64
CA LYS A 282 -13.54 -1.98 -10.58
C LYS A 282 -12.88 -2.51 -11.85
N TYR A 283 -12.08 -1.67 -12.49
CA TYR A 283 -11.53 -1.98 -13.81
C TYR A 283 -10.29 -2.86 -13.76
N LEU A 284 -9.34 -2.59 -12.85
CA LEU A 284 -8.07 -3.32 -12.80
C LEU A 284 -8.26 -4.80 -12.50
N PHE A 285 -9.09 -5.11 -11.52
CA PHE A 285 -9.34 -6.49 -11.11
C PHE A 285 -10.49 -7.17 -11.88
N GLY A 286 -11.20 -6.44 -12.75
CA GLY A 286 -12.33 -6.99 -13.48
C GLY A 286 -13.39 -7.59 -12.57
N ILE A 287 -13.74 -6.87 -11.51
CA ILE A 287 -14.61 -7.38 -10.43
C ILE A 287 -16.01 -7.68 -10.92
N ASN A 288 -16.48 -8.89 -10.64
CA ASN A 288 -17.88 -9.29 -10.80
C ASN A 288 -18.65 -9.10 -9.49
N PRO A 289 -19.99 -8.98 -9.56
CA PRO A 289 -20.81 -8.76 -8.36
C PRO A 289 -20.60 -9.78 -7.24
N ASP A 290 -20.35 -11.05 -7.57
CA ASP A 290 -20.25 -12.14 -6.59
C ASP A 290 -18.81 -12.47 -6.20
N ASP A 291 -17.82 -11.73 -6.73
CA ASP A 291 -16.42 -11.98 -6.42
C ASP A 291 -16.11 -11.65 -4.96
N ILE A 292 -15.29 -12.51 -4.35
CA ILE A 292 -14.69 -12.29 -3.03
C ILE A 292 -13.25 -11.84 -3.23
N TYR A 293 -12.97 -10.67 -2.72
CA TYR A 293 -11.68 -10.01 -2.83
C TYR A 293 -10.92 -10.06 -1.50
N TRP A 294 -9.62 -10.36 -1.58
CA TRP A 294 -8.75 -10.33 -0.41
C TRP A 294 -7.44 -9.60 -0.70
N CYS A 295 -7.20 -8.53 0.06
CA CYS A 295 -5.93 -7.85 0.13
C CYS A 295 -5.27 -8.12 1.50
N THR A 296 -3.99 -8.53 1.49
CA THR A 296 -3.25 -8.86 2.72
C THR A 296 -2.59 -7.65 3.39
N ALA A 297 -2.82 -6.44 2.89
CA ALA A 297 -2.30 -5.22 3.48
C ALA A 297 -2.97 -4.93 4.83
N ASP A 298 -2.42 -3.95 5.55
CA ASP A 298 -2.99 -3.41 6.78
C ASP A 298 -3.64 -2.05 6.51
N VAL A 299 -4.72 -1.73 7.22
CA VAL A 299 -5.40 -0.42 7.10
C VAL A 299 -4.53 0.76 7.53
N GLY A 300 -3.44 0.53 8.22
CA GLY A 300 -2.41 1.55 8.51
C GLY A 300 -1.61 2.01 7.28
N TRP A 301 -1.85 1.43 6.10
CA TRP A 301 -1.23 1.78 4.82
C TRP A 301 -2.28 2.22 3.81
N ILE A 302 -1.85 3.00 2.80
CA ILE A 302 -2.78 3.45 1.74
C ILE A 302 -3.44 2.28 1.02
N THR A 303 -2.74 1.15 0.86
CA THR A 303 -3.30 -0.06 0.23
C THR A 303 -4.49 -0.59 1.01
N GLY A 304 -4.43 -0.56 2.35
CA GLY A 304 -5.56 -0.94 3.18
C GLY A 304 -6.75 0.02 3.06
N HIS A 305 -6.49 1.33 3.02
CA HIS A 305 -7.53 2.32 2.79
C HIS A 305 -8.22 2.09 1.45
N THR A 306 -7.44 2.11 0.37
CA THR A 306 -7.95 2.08 -1.00
C THR A 306 -8.51 0.70 -1.38
N TYR A 307 -7.81 -0.39 -1.03
CA TYR A 307 -8.11 -1.73 -1.54
C TYR A 307 -8.52 -2.78 -0.50
N ILE A 308 -8.78 -2.39 0.76
CA ILE A 308 -9.53 -3.23 1.71
C ILE A 308 -10.89 -2.59 2.00
N ILE A 309 -10.91 -1.26 2.20
CA ILE A 309 -12.10 -0.56 2.66
C ILE A 309 -12.83 0.14 1.51
N TYR A 310 -12.28 1.24 0.98
CA TYR A 310 -13.04 2.17 0.14
C TYR A 310 -13.34 1.63 -1.27
N GLY A 311 -12.37 1.07 -1.96
CA GLY A 311 -12.53 0.50 -3.30
C GLY A 311 -13.52 -0.66 -3.32
N PRO A 312 -13.30 -1.73 -2.54
CA PRO A 312 -14.20 -2.87 -2.52
C PRO A 312 -15.62 -2.51 -2.08
N LEU A 313 -15.77 -1.82 -0.94
CA LEU A 313 -17.10 -1.51 -0.39
C LEU A 313 -17.89 -0.55 -1.30
N SER A 314 -17.24 0.46 -1.89
CA SER A 314 -17.91 1.35 -2.83
C SER A 314 -18.41 0.62 -4.09
N ASN A 315 -17.81 -0.51 -4.45
CA ASN A 315 -18.25 -1.37 -5.55
C ASN A 315 -19.26 -2.45 -5.11
N GLY A 316 -19.67 -2.48 -3.85
CA GLY A 316 -20.56 -3.52 -3.34
C GLY A 316 -19.91 -4.92 -3.30
N THR A 317 -18.59 -4.99 -3.26
CA THR A 317 -17.81 -6.23 -3.31
C THR A 317 -17.50 -6.73 -1.89
N THR A 318 -17.55 -8.05 -1.69
CA THR A 318 -17.14 -8.69 -0.43
C THR A 318 -15.63 -8.57 -0.26
N SER A 319 -15.17 -7.90 0.81
CA SER A 319 -13.76 -7.73 1.15
C SER A 319 -13.38 -8.58 2.36
N ILE A 320 -12.18 -9.18 2.33
CA ILE A 320 -11.64 -9.90 3.48
C ILE A 320 -10.63 -9.02 4.22
N MET A 321 -10.81 -8.93 5.54
CA MET A 321 -9.90 -8.31 6.49
C MET A 321 -9.25 -9.39 7.34
N PHE A 322 -7.92 -9.45 7.34
CA PHE A 322 -7.16 -10.51 7.99
C PHE A 322 -6.34 -9.97 9.18
N GLU A 323 -6.66 -10.44 10.38
CA GLU A 323 -5.83 -10.23 11.57
C GLU A 323 -4.88 -11.42 11.71
N GLY A 324 -3.65 -11.29 11.22
CA GLY A 324 -2.68 -12.36 11.29
C GLY A 324 -1.47 -12.11 10.40
N ILE A 325 -0.68 -13.15 10.19
CA ILE A 325 0.45 -13.14 9.28
C ILE A 325 0.38 -14.32 8.30
N PRO A 326 0.93 -14.17 7.07
CA PRO A 326 0.84 -15.20 6.02
C PRO A 326 1.38 -16.58 6.38
N THR A 327 2.28 -16.64 7.37
CA THR A 327 3.01 -17.87 7.75
C THR A 327 2.55 -18.48 9.08
N TYR A 328 1.45 -18.01 9.68
CA TYR A 328 0.94 -18.54 10.95
C TYR A 328 -0.47 -19.12 10.80
N PRO A 329 -0.77 -20.31 11.36
CA PRO A 329 0.13 -21.20 12.14
C PRO A 329 1.17 -21.93 11.27
N ASP A 330 1.00 -21.96 9.96
CA ASP A 330 1.93 -22.54 8.99
C ASP A 330 1.88 -21.80 7.65
N SER A 331 2.80 -22.11 6.73
CA SER A 331 2.96 -21.41 5.46
C SER A 331 1.86 -21.68 4.43
N SER A 332 0.89 -22.55 4.71
CA SER A 332 -0.31 -22.75 3.87
C SER A 332 -1.46 -21.80 4.22
N ARG A 333 -1.27 -20.95 5.25
CA ARG A 333 -2.33 -20.08 5.81
C ARG A 333 -3.07 -19.26 4.77
N CYS A 334 -2.37 -18.58 3.89
CA CYS A 334 -3.00 -17.77 2.83
C CYS A 334 -3.88 -18.61 1.93
N TRP A 335 -3.39 -19.76 1.54
CA TRP A 335 -4.06 -20.66 0.60
C TRP A 335 -5.27 -21.34 1.22
N GLN A 336 -5.20 -21.66 2.51
CA GLN A 336 -6.35 -22.16 3.28
C GLN A 336 -7.46 -21.09 3.39
N ILE A 337 -7.11 -19.81 3.54
CA ILE A 337 -8.07 -18.70 3.55
C ILE A 337 -8.72 -18.57 2.17
N CYS A 338 -7.92 -18.68 1.08
CA CYS A 338 -8.44 -18.66 -0.27
C CYS A 338 -9.48 -19.77 -0.51
N ASP A 339 -9.20 -20.99 -0.08
CA ASP A 339 -10.14 -22.11 -0.19
C ASP A 339 -11.37 -21.92 0.71
N LYS A 340 -11.15 -21.52 1.99
CA LYS A 340 -12.21 -21.37 2.98
C LYS A 340 -13.30 -20.38 2.55
N PHE A 341 -12.90 -19.31 1.91
CA PHE A 341 -13.82 -18.23 1.52
C PHE A 341 -14.02 -18.12 0.01
N GLU A 342 -13.48 -19.06 -0.76
CA GLU A 342 -13.60 -19.07 -2.22
C GLU A 342 -13.15 -17.75 -2.86
N VAL A 343 -11.96 -17.26 -2.44
CA VAL A 343 -11.40 -15.98 -2.91
C VAL A 343 -11.18 -16.00 -4.42
N ASN A 344 -11.67 -14.96 -5.08
CA ASN A 344 -11.53 -14.79 -6.53
C ASN A 344 -10.33 -13.90 -6.91
N VAL A 345 -10.08 -12.87 -6.10
CA VAL A 345 -8.98 -11.94 -6.31
C VAL A 345 -8.13 -11.88 -5.06
N PHE A 346 -6.84 -12.20 -5.20
CA PHE A 346 -5.85 -12.15 -4.12
C PHE A 346 -4.77 -11.12 -4.42
N TYR A 347 -4.61 -10.12 -3.53
CA TYR A 347 -3.72 -8.98 -3.71
C TYR A 347 -2.75 -8.86 -2.54
N THR A 348 -1.44 -8.94 -2.82
CA THR A 348 -0.42 -9.00 -1.77
C THR A 348 0.89 -8.33 -2.19
N ALA A 349 1.85 -8.21 -1.26
CA ALA A 349 3.15 -7.62 -1.54
C ALA A 349 4.15 -8.68 -2.07
N PRO A 350 5.06 -8.32 -3.00
CA PRO A 350 6.15 -9.18 -3.47
C PRO A 350 7.00 -9.76 -2.34
N THR A 351 7.24 -9.00 -1.26
CA THR A 351 7.93 -9.51 -0.06
C THR A 351 7.20 -10.70 0.57
N ALA A 352 5.87 -10.67 0.65
CA ALA A 352 5.10 -11.81 1.15
C ALA A 352 5.17 -13.01 0.19
N ILE A 353 5.14 -12.76 -1.12
CA ILE A 353 5.29 -13.79 -2.15
C ILE A 353 6.66 -14.48 -2.01
N ARG A 354 7.76 -13.72 -1.94
CA ARG A 354 9.11 -14.27 -1.77
C ARG A 354 9.25 -15.06 -0.46
N ALA A 355 8.70 -14.55 0.64
CA ALA A 355 8.72 -15.26 1.92
C ALA A 355 7.97 -16.60 1.87
N LEU A 356 6.86 -16.67 1.14
CA LEU A 356 6.09 -17.91 0.93
C LEU A 356 6.80 -18.84 -0.06
N MET A 357 7.36 -18.31 -1.14
CA MET A 357 8.16 -19.06 -2.14
C MET A 357 9.35 -19.76 -1.47
N ALA A 358 10.05 -19.09 -0.55
CA ALA A 358 11.17 -19.65 0.22
C ALA A 358 10.75 -20.83 1.12
N LYS A 359 9.45 -21.04 1.38
CA LYS A 359 8.92 -22.21 2.10
C LYS A 359 8.62 -23.41 1.19
N GLY A 360 8.93 -23.29 -0.10
CA GLY A 360 8.69 -24.33 -1.12
C GLY A 360 7.24 -24.36 -1.60
N ASN A 361 6.97 -25.31 -2.51
CA ASN A 361 5.67 -25.43 -3.19
C ASN A 361 4.64 -26.23 -2.40
N GLU A 362 5.08 -27.11 -1.50
CA GLU A 362 4.21 -28.05 -0.78
C GLU A 362 3.07 -27.33 -0.01
N PRO A 363 3.31 -26.23 0.73
CA PRO A 363 2.23 -25.52 1.43
C PRO A 363 1.14 -24.99 0.49
N VAL A 364 1.51 -24.59 -0.73
CA VAL A 364 0.58 -24.13 -1.76
C VAL A 364 -0.22 -25.30 -2.32
N LEU A 365 0.47 -26.39 -2.70
CA LEU A 365 -0.12 -27.55 -3.37
C LEU A 365 -1.06 -28.39 -2.48
N LYS A 366 -1.02 -28.19 -1.17
CA LYS A 366 -1.98 -28.78 -0.21
C LYS A 366 -3.40 -28.23 -0.34
N THR A 367 -3.59 -27.13 -1.05
CA THR A 367 -4.87 -26.43 -1.21
C THR A 367 -5.30 -26.40 -2.68
N LYS A 368 -6.58 -26.20 -2.93
CA LYS A 368 -7.15 -26.26 -4.29
C LYS A 368 -7.07 -24.92 -5.04
N ARG A 369 -7.44 -23.83 -4.36
CA ARG A 369 -7.47 -22.43 -4.87
C ARG A 369 -8.24 -22.27 -6.19
N ASN A 370 -9.21 -23.14 -6.45
CA ASN A 370 -9.94 -23.20 -7.72
C ASN A 370 -10.77 -21.94 -8.03
N SER A 371 -11.08 -21.14 -7.00
CA SER A 371 -11.83 -19.89 -7.12
C SER A 371 -10.98 -18.72 -7.60
N LEU A 372 -9.65 -18.79 -7.46
CA LEU A 372 -8.75 -17.70 -7.86
C LEU A 372 -8.81 -17.44 -9.37
N LYS A 373 -8.98 -16.18 -9.74
CA LYS A 373 -9.00 -15.68 -11.12
C LYS A 373 -7.91 -14.65 -11.36
N VAL A 374 -7.64 -13.82 -10.34
CA VAL A 374 -6.70 -12.70 -10.42
C VAL A 374 -5.78 -12.71 -9.21
N LEU A 375 -4.50 -12.56 -9.48
CA LEU A 375 -3.44 -12.42 -8.49
C LEU A 375 -2.79 -11.05 -8.67
N GLY A 376 -2.83 -10.22 -7.64
CA GLY A 376 -2.26 -8.88 -7.71
C GLY A 376 -1.02 -8.71 -6.84
N THR A 377 -0.14 -7.76 -7.24
CA THR A 377 1.06 -7.38 -6.49
C THR A 377 1.11 -5.89 -6.23
N VAL A 378 1.63 -5.48 -5.08
CA VAL A 378 1.63 -4.09 -4.63
C VAL A 378 2.79 -3.76 -3.69
N GLY A 379 3.23 -2.52 -3.76
CA GLY A 379 4.10 -1.89 -2.75
C GLY A 379 5.57 -1.86 -3.10
N GLU A 380 6.03 -2.73 -3.97
CA GLU A 380 7.39 -2.78 -4.51
C GLU A 380 7.41 -3.51 -5.86
N PRO A 381 8.45 -3.31 -6.70
CA PRO A 381 8.59 -4.10 -7.92
C PRO A 381 8.73 -5.60 -7.60
N ILE A 382 8.05 -6.44 -8.37
CA ILE A 382 8.21 -7.89 -8.28
C ILE A 382 9.29 -8.36 -9.25
N ASN A 383 10.23 -9.17 -8.79
CA ASN A 383 11.21 -9.79 -9.67
C ASN A 383 10.56 -10.91 -10.52
N PRO A 384 11.07 -11.15 -11.74
CA PRO A 384 10.47 -12.11 -12.66
C PRO A 384 10.32 -13.53 -12.13
N GLU A 385 11.23 -13.98 -11.27
CA GLU A 385 11.19 -15.30 -10.66
C GLU A 385 10.01 -15.45 -9.67
N ALA A 386 9.85 -14.52 -8.74
CA ALA A 386 8.72 -14.50 -7.81
C ALA A 386 7.39 -14.32 -8.57
N TRP A 387 7.38 -13.52 -9.65
CA TRP A 387 6.24 -13.38 -10.54
C TRP A 387 5.88 -14.71 -11.20
N GLN A 388 6.88 -15.45 -11.74
CA GLN A 388 6.68 -16.74 -12.38
C GLN A 388 6.16 -17.78 -11.40
N TRP A 389 6.75 -17.85 -10.18
CA TRP A 389 6.26 -18.74 -9.13
C TRP A 389 4.81 -18.41 -8.74
N TYR A 390 4.49 -17.12 -8.63
CA TYR A 390 3.15 -16.66 -8.28
C TYR A 390 2.14 -17.05 -9.36
N TYR A 391 2.50 -16.91 -10.64
CA TYR A 391 1.69 -17.32 -11.77
C TYR A 391 1.54 -18.85 -11.86
N GLU A 392 2.65 -19.59 -11.86
CA GLU A 392 2.63 -21.04 -12.13
C GLU A 392 2.18 -21.87 -10.93
N ILE A 393 2.67 -21.56 -9.73
CA ILE A 393 2.44 -22.38 -8.54
C ILE A 393 1.19 -21.91 -7.78
N VAL A 394 1.05 -20.61 -7.51
CA VAL A 394 -0.12 -20.11 -6.79
C VAL A 394 -1.34 -20.05 -7.69
N GLY A 395 -1.20 -19.50 -8.88
CA GLY A 395 -2.26 -19.32 -9.87
C GLY A 395 -2.51 -20.54 -10.76
N ASN A 396 -1.70 -21.60 -10.63
CA ASN A 396 -1.79 -22.81 -11.49
C ASN A 396 -1.82 -22.47 -12.99
N SER A 397 -1.11 -21.42 -13.42
CA SER A 397 -1.09 -20.86 -14.78
C SER A 397 -2.49 -20.53 -15.34
N SER A 398 -3.46 -20.26 -14.46
CA SER A 398 -4.87 -20.02 -14.82
C SER A 398 -5.42 -18.70 -14.25
N CYS A 399 -4.57 -17.85 -13.68
CA CYS A 399 -4.92 -16.53 -13.14
C CYS A 399 -4.22 -15.43 -13.92
N ASP A 400 -4.87 -14.28 -14.06
CA ASP A 400 -4.19 -13.07 -14.52
C ASP A 400 -3.32 -12.49 -13.40
N ILE A 401 -2.15 -11.96 -13.75
CA ILE A 401 -1.27 -11.24 -12.80
C ILE A 401 -1.42 -9.75 -13.02
N ILE A 402 -1.77 -9.03 -11.94
CA ILE A 402 -1.93 -7.58 -11.92
C ILE A 402 -0.82 -6.97 -11.06
N ASP A 403 0.26 -6.55 -11.70
CA ASP A 403 1.39 -5.88 -11.04
C ASP A 403 1.15 -4.37 -11.04
N THR A 404 0.90 -3.79 -9.87
CA THR A 404 0.44 -2.41 -9.73
C THR A 404 1.57 -1.48 -9.28
N TRP A 405 1.69 -0.32 -9.94
CA TRP A 405 2.50 0.78 -9.46
C TRP A 405 1.66 1.98 -9.07
N TRP A 406 1.88 2.46 -7.87
CA TRP A 406 1.27 3.67 -7.29
C TRP A 406 1.92 4.02 -5.95
N GLN A 407 1.49 5.13 -5.36
CA GLN A 407 2.06 5.68 -4.14
C GLN A 407 0.94 6.10 -3.18
N THR A 408 1.26 6.34 -1.90
CA THR A 408 0.31 6.95 -0.96
C THR A 408 -0.21 8.28 -1.51
N GLU A 409 0.67 9.04 -2.09
CA GLU A 409 0.42 10.36 -2.70
C GLU A 409 -0.49 10.29 -3.93
N THR A 410 -0.53 9.17 -4.62
CA THR A 410 -1.41 9.03 -5.80
C THR A 410 -2.83 8.61 -5.46
N GLY A 411 -3.05 8.05 -4.26
CA GLY A 411 -4.35 7.64 -3.73
C GLY A 411 -4.93 6.37 -4.37
N SER A 412 -4.60 6.09 -5.63
CA SER A 412 -4.99 4.90 -6.37
C SER A 412 -3.92 4.49 -7.37
N VAL A 413 -4.07 3.32 -7.98
CA VAL A 413 -3.13 2.78 -8.99
C VAL A 413 -3.07 3.67 -10.20
N LEU A 414 -1.84 3.94 -10.68
CA LEU A 414 -1.57 4.76 -11.87
C LEU A 414 -1.04 3.96 -13.06
N ILE A 415 -0.26 2.89 -12.84
CA ILE A 415 0.26 2.03 -13.92
C ILE A 415 0.03 0.57 -13.51
N SER A 416 -0.64 -0.19 -14.37
CA SER A 416 -0.96 -1.59 -14.08
C SER A 416 -1.57 -2.28 -15.31
N PRO A 417 -1.38 -3.59 -15.49
CA PRO A 417 -2.26 -4.34 -16.37
C PRO A 417 -3.71 -4.33 -15.85
N ILE A 418 -4.65 -4.57 -16.75
CA ILE A 418 -6.07 -4.76 -16.46
C ILE A 418 -6.40 -6.24 -16.68
N ALA A 419 -6.97 -6.90 -15.68
CA ALA A 419 -7.34 -8.31 -15.74
C ALA A 419 -8.26 -8.58 -16.95
N GLY A 420 -7.97 -9.66 -17.68
CA GLY A 420 -8.74 -10.05 -18.85
C GLY A 420 -8.47 -9.21 -20.12
N ILE A 421 -7.61 -8.18 -20.05
CA ILE A 421 -7.42 -7.20 -21.13
C ILE A 421 -5.95 -7.09 -21.56
N THR A 422 -5.04 -6.85 -20.61
CA THR A 422 -3.65 -6.49 -20.91
C THR A 422 -2.76 -7.74 -20.99
N PRO A 423 -2.11 -8.03 -22.11
CA PRO A 423 -1.01 -8.99 -22.14
C PRO A 423 0.11 -8.52 -21.22
N VAL A 424 0.72 -9.42 -20.45
CA VAL A 424 1.70 -9.07 -19.43
C VAL A 424 3.08 -9.64 -19.71
N LYS A 425 4.11 -8.97 -19.19
CA LYS A 425 5.49 -9.44 -19.14
C LYS A 425 5.91 -9.55 -17.68
N PRO A 426 6.50 -10.67 -17.23
CA PRO A 426 6.90 -10.87 -15.84
C PRO A 426 7.72 -9.71 -15.26
N GLY A 427 7.20 -9.04 -14.24
CA GLY A 427 7.85 -7.91 -13.55
C GLY A 427 7.56 -6.52 -14.14
N SER A 428 6.73 -6.42 -15.19
CA SER A 428 6.33 -5.13 -15.75
C SER A 428 5.00 -4.65 -15.16
N ALA A 429 4.94 -3.38 -14.73
CA ALA A 429 3.67 -2.71 -14.40
C ALA A 429 2.83 -2.37 -15.64
N THR A 430 3.33 -2.59 -16.84
CA THR A 430 2.68 -2.47 -18.15
C THR A 430 2.24 -1.06 -18.54
N LEU A 431 0.92 -0.81 -18.65
CA LEU A 431 0.34 0.37 -19.28
C LEU A 431 -0.27 1.33 -18.23
N PRO A 432 -0.39 2.63 -18.54
CA PRO A 432 -0.99 3.60 -17.63
C PRO A 432 -2.50 3.40 -17.48
N PHE A 433 -3.02 3.72 -16.30
CA PHE A 433 -4.46 3.74 -16.07
C PHE A 433 -5.12 5.02 -16.63
N PHE A 434 -6.44 5.07 -16.69
CA PHE A 434 -7.20 6.17 -17.28
C PHE A 434 -6.86 7.53 -16.65
N GLY A 435 -6.63 8.53 -17.49
CA GLY A 435 -6.29 9.90 -17.11
C GLY A 435 -4.85 10.09 -16.63
N VAL A 436 -4.08 9.02 -16.53
CA VAL A 436 -2.68 9.07 -16.10
C VAL A 436 -1.77 9.20 -17.31
N LYS A 437 -0.97 10.28 -17.37
CA LYS A 437 -0.01 10.51 -18.45
C LYS A 437 1.43 10.39 -17.91
N PRO A 438 2.00 9.16 -17.82
CA PRO A 438 3.37 8.97 -17.38
C PRO A 438 4.34 9.33 -18.52
N ALA A 439 5.49 9.87 -18.13
CA ALA A 439 6.62 10.12 -19.03
C ALA A 439 7.95 9.79 -18.32
N LEU A 440 9.00 9.62 -19.10
CA LEU A 440 10.35 9.47 -18.60
C LEU A 440 11.13 10.75 -18.91
N TYR A 441 11.77 11.30 -17.87
CA TYR A 441 12.58 12.51 -17.98
C TYR A 441 14.03 12.20 -17.61
N ASP A 442 14.98 12.88 -18.29
CA ASP A 442 16.36 12.91 -17.83
C ASP A 442 16.54 13.88 -16.64
N ASP A 443 17.73 13.92 -16.06
CA ASP A 443 18.04 14.78 -14.91
C ASP A 443 17.99 16.28 -15.24
N LYS A 444 17.93 16.65 -16.54
CA LYS A 444 17.84 18.02 -17.03
C LYS A 444 16.39 18.41 -17.40
N GLY A 445 15.44 17.52 -17.21
CA GLY A 445 14.03 17.75 -17.53
C GLY A 445 13.68 17.55 -19.01
N LYS A 446 14.52 16.89 -19.80
CA LYS A 446 14.21 16.52 -21.18
C LYS A 446 13.39 15.24 -21.22
N VAL A 447 12.31 15.24 -21.97
CA VAL A 447 11.49 14.05 -22.23
C VAL A 447 12.29 13.01 -23.02
N LEU A 448 12.23 11.77 -22.57
CA LEU A 448 12.85 10.61 -23.21
C LEU A 448 11.78 9.80 -23.95
N GLU A 449 11.83 9.86 -25.28
CA GLU A 449 10.86 9.17 -26.14
C GLU A 449 11.25 7.72 -26.44
N GLY A 450 10.26 6.89 -26.83
CA GLY A 450 10.46 5.50 -27.24
C GLY A 450 11.00 4.59 -26.12
N GLU A 451 11.80 3.57 -26.50
CA GLU A 451 12.48 2.70 -25.54
C GLU A 451 13.57 3.47 -24.80
N ASN A 452 13.38 3.69 -23.51
CA ASN A 452 14.27 4.51 -22.70
C ASN A 452 14.16 4.21 -21.21
N SER A 453 15.12 4.71 -20.42
CA SER A 453 15.09 4.66 -18.95
C SER A 453 15.32 6.06 -18.39
N GLY A 454 14.59 6.43 -17.35
CA GLY A 454 14.69 7.76 -16.75
C GLY A 454 13.89 7.92 -15.49
N ASN A 455 13.74 9.16 -15.05
CA ASN A 455 12.89 9.52 -13.92
C ASN A 455 11.42 9.43 -14.34
N LEU A 456 10.64 8.66 -13.61
CA LEU A 456 9.20 8.56 -13.85
C LEU A 456 8.50 9.82 -13.35
N VAL A 457 7.74 10.43 -14.22
CA VAL A 457 6.92 11.62 -13.91
C VAL A 457 5.49 11.42 -14.40
N ILE A 458 4.56 12.19 -13.85
CA ILE A 458 3.17 12.25 -14.34
C ILE A 458 2.93 13.68 -14.82
N GLU A 459 2.45 13.82 -16.06
CA GLU A 459 2.31 15.13 -16.74
C GLU A 459 0.93 15.79 -16.60
N LYS A 460 -0.05 15.10 -16.03
CA LYS A 460 -1.42 15.61 -15.85
C LYS A 460 -1.97 15.25 -14.48
N SER A 461 -2.84 16.11 -13.95
CA SER A 461 -3.60 15.86 -12.72
C SER A 461 -4.59 14.71 -12.90
N TRP A 462 -4.84 13.97 -11.81
CA TRP A 462 -5.85 12.91 -11.71
C TRP A 462 -6.66 13.07 -10.41
N PRO A 463 -7.91 12.56 -10.35
CA PRO A 463 -8.81 12.85 -9.24
C PRO A 463 -8.28 12.51 -7.84
N SER A 464 -7.61 11.37 -7.68
CA SER A 464 -7.08 10.90 -6.39
C SER A 464 -5.67 11.41 -6.02
N GLN A 465 -5.16 12.41 -6.75
CA GLN A 465 -3.88 13.05 -6.46
C GLN A 465 -3.87 13.63 -5.04
N ILE A 466 -2.71 13.57 -4.36
CA ILE A 466 -2.45 14.30 -3.11
C ILE A 466 -2.86 15.77 -3.21
N ARG A 467 -3.55 16.29 -2.19
CA ARG A 467 -3.90 17.72 -2.15
C ARG A 467 -2.87 18.54 -1.42
N THR A 468 -2.29 18.00 -0.37
CA THR A 468 -1.24 18.68 0.38
C THR A 468 -0.52 17.70 1.33
N VAL A 469 0.61 18.12 1.87
CA VAL A 469 1.14 17.60 3.12
C VAL A 469 0.45 18.40 4.24
N TYR A 470 -0.18 17.70 5.17
CA TYR A 470 -0.94 18.32 6.25
C TYR A 470 -0.08 19.32 7.04
N GLY A 471 -0.57 20.55 7.16
CA GLY A 471 0.14 21.64 7.82
C GLY A 471 1.35 22.21 7.07
N ASP A 472 1.78 21.60 5.93
CA ASP A 472 2.99 22.01 5.21
C ASP A 472 2.83 21.87 3.68
N HIS A 473 2.03 22.75 3.09
CA HIS A 473 1.81 22.75 1.64
C HIS A 473 3.10 23.01 0.84
N LYS A 474 4.02 23.83 1.38
CA LYS A 474 5.31 24.09 0.72
C LYS A 474 6.13 22.82 0.55
N ARG A 475 6.10 21.96 1.55
CA ARG A 475 6.78 20.65 1.48
C ARG A 475 6.19 19.76 0.38
N MET A 476 4.89 19.81 0.14
CA MET A 476 4.26 19.10 -0.98
C MET A 476 4.79 19.62 -2.31
N LEU A 477 4.80 20.94 -2.50
CA LEU A 477 5.30 21.58 -3.73
C LEU A 477 6.78 21.25 -3.96
N SER A 478 7.64 21.44 -2.94
CA SER A 478 9.08 21.20 -3.08
C SER A 478 9.41 19.71 -3.33
N THR A 479 8.64 18.80 -2.77
CA THR A 479 8.90 17.36 -2.94
C THR A 479 8.50 16.86 -4.33
N TYR A 480 7.37 17.33 -4.88
CA TYR A 480 6.75 16.71 -6.05
C TYR A 480 6.67 17.59 -7.29
N PHE A 481 6.81 18.93 -7.18
CA PHE A 481 6.57 19.85 -8.29
C PHE A 481 7.70 20.84 -8.56
N GLU A 482 8.77 20.86 -7.76
CA GLU A 482 9.93 21.76 -7.98
C GLU A 482 11.02 21.13 -8.81
N THR A 483 11.24 19.80 -8.73
CA THR A 483 12.26 19.10 -9.53
C THR A 483 12.03 19.31 -11.03
N TYR A 484 10.79 19.18 -11.46
CA TYR A 484 10.34 19.48 -12.81
C TYR A 484 9.13 20.41 -12.71
N PRO A 485 9.26 21.71 -13.05
CA PRO A 485 8.19 22.70 -12.85
C PRO A 485 6.87 22.29 -13.49
N ASN A 486 5.79 22.27 -12.70
CA ASN A 486 4.44 21.84 -13.10
C ASN A 486 4.33 20.38 -13.59
N ILE A 487 5.23 19.52 -13.18
CA ILE A 487 5.21 18.08 -13.45
C ILE A 487 5.31 17.33 -12.11
N TYR A 488 4.47 16.33 -11.91
CA TYR A 488 4.55 15.52 -10.70
C TYR A 488 5.75 14.56 -10.79
N PHE A 489 6.76 14.81 -9.97
CA PHE A 489 7.92 13.95 -9.82
C PHE A 489 7.63 12.84 -8.83
N THR A 490 7.64 11.60 -9.30
CA THR A 490 7.30 10.43 -8.46
C THR A 490 8.40 10.05 -7.47
N GLY A 491 9.64 10.44 -7.76
CA GLY A 491 10.82 9.96 -7.04
C GLY A 491 11.18 8.49 -7.36
N ASP A 492 10.51 7.89 -8.34
CA ASP A 492 10.82 6.56 -8.85
C ASP A 492 11.49 6.64 -10.22
N GLY A 493 12.41 5.73 -10.50
CA GLY A 493 12.94 5.48 -11.82
C GLY A 493 12.11 4.42 -12.55
N ALA A 494 12.04 4.54 -13.86
CA ALA A 494 11.40 3.52 -14.70
C ALA A 494 12.11 3.36 -16.03
N LYS A 495 11.89 2.21 -16.65
CA LYS A 495 12.21 1.91 -18.04
C LYS A 495 10.92 1.73 -18.82
N ARG A 496 10.86 2.29 -20.03
CA ARG A 496 9.81 1.99 -21.01
C ARG A 496 10.43 1.13 -22.12
N ASP A 497 9.82 -0.02 -22.40
CA ASP A 497 10.29 -0.91 -23.46
C ASP A 497 9.71 -0.55 -24.84
N LYS A 498 10.11 -1.31 -25.88
CA LYS A 498 9.68 -1.10 -27.27
C LYS A 498 8.17 -1.23 -27.49
N ASP A 499 7.47 -1.93 -26.59
CA ASP A 499 6.02 -2.14 -26.65
C ASP A 499 5.27 -1.08 -25.80
N GLY A 500 5.99 -0.12 -25.22
CA GLY A 500 5.45 0.96 -24.40
C GLY A 500 5.18 0.59 -22.95
N TYR A 501 5.61 -0.59 -22.50
CA TYR A 501 5.39 -1.07 -21.14
C TYR A 501 6.38 -0.46 -20.16
N PHE A 502 5.88 -0.05 -18.98
CA PHE A 502 6.68 0.51 -17.91
C PHE A 502 7.19 -0.57 -16.96
N TRP A 503 8.46 -0.45 -16.62
CA TRP A 503 9.18 -1.28 -15.67
C TRP A 503 9.71 -0.37 -14.57
N ILE A 504 9.28 -0.55 -13.33
CA ILE A 504 9.76 0.27 -12.23
C ILE A 504 11.14 -0.25 -11.79
N THR A 505 12.13 0.64 -11.82
CA THR A 505 13.52 0.27 -11.51
C THR A 505 13.93 0.59 -10.06
N GLY A 506 13.02 1.18 -9.28
CA GLY A 506 13.23 1.54 -7.88
C GLY A 506 13.20 3.04 -7.64
N ARG A 507 13.56 3.45 -6.43
CA ARG A 507 13.63 4.88 -6.06
C ARG A 507 14.81 5.55 -6.76
N VAL A 508 14.60 6.80 -7.19
CA VAL A 508 15.68 7.61 -7.78
C VAL A 508 16.84 7.81 -6.79
N ASP A 509 16.51 7.95 -5.49
CA ASP A 509 17.48 8.02 -4.39
C ASP A 509 18.31 6.73 -4.21
N ASP A 510 17.81 5.60 -4.73
CA ASP A 510 18.42 4.28 -4.68
C ASP A 510 19.08 3.87 -6.01
N VAL A 511 19.03 4.72 -7.03
CA VAL A 511 19.75 4.52 -8.29
C VAL A 511 21.25 4.76 -8.07
N LEU A 512 22.07 3.82 -8.54
CA LEU A 512 23.50 3.86 -8.43
C LEU A 512 24.13 4.52 -9.66
N ASN A 513 25.11 5.40 -9.45
CA ASN A 513 25.94 5.99 -10.51
C ASN A 513 27.32 5.33 -10.51
N VAL A 514 27.43 4.18 -11.15
CA VAL A 514 28.68 3.41 -11.23
C VAL A 514 29.42 3.76 -12.51
N SER A 515 30.57 4.42 -12.40
CA SER A 515 31.39 4.81 -13.55
C SER A 515 30.61 5.59 -14.62
N GLY A 516 29.66 6.46 -14.20
CA GLY A 516 28.83 7.27 -15.10
C GLY A 516 27.61 6.55 -15.69
N HIS A 517 27.35 5.30 -15.32
CA HIS A 517 26.17 4.56 -15.74
C HIS A 517 25.17 4.47 -14.58
N ARG A 518 23.89 4.71 -14.90
CA ARG A 518 22.79 4.54 -13.94
C ARG A 518 22.36 3.07 -13.89
N LEU A 519 22.45 2.48 -12.70
CA LEU A 519 22.02 1.12 -12.41
C LEU A 519 20.94 1.15 -11.34
N GLY A 520 19.80 0.51 -11.60
CA GLY A 520 18.77 0.31 -10.59
C GLY A 520 19.21 -0.73 -9.56
N THR A 521 19.08 -0.41 -8.26
CA THR A 521 19.35 -1.40 -7.20
C THR A 521 18.49 -2.66 -7.38
N ALA A 522 17.23 -2.50 -7.78
CA ALA A 522 16.29 -3.59 -8.01
C ALA A 522 16.76 -4.58 -9.11
N GLU A 523 17.49 -4.11 -10.10
CA GLU A 523 18.03 -4.94 -11.17
C GLU A 523 19.13 -5.90 -10.63
N ILE A 524 20.01 -5.37 -9.78
CA ILE A 524 21.08 -6.15 -9.15
C ILE A 524 20.50 -7.10 -8.09
N GLU A 525 19.53 -6.63 -7.30
CA GLU A 525 18.80 -7.44 -6.32
C GLU A 525 18.10 -8.62 -7.00
N SER A 526 17.42 -8.37 -8.12
CA SER A 526 16.77 -9.41 -8.92
C SER A 526 17.77 -10.45 -9.45
N ALA A 527 18.93 -10.00 -9.95
CA ALA A 527 19.97 -10.93 -10.39
C ALA A 527 20.50 -11.79 -9.25
N LEU A 528 20.70 -11.22 -8.05
CA LEU A 528 21.14 -11.99 -6.88
C LEU A 528 20.10 -13.04 -6.47
N VAL A 529 18.82 -12.70 -6.49
CA VAL A 529 17.73 -13.61 -6.09
C VAL A 529 17.48 -14.72 -7.14
N LEU A 530 17.90 -14.54 -8.39
CA LEU A 530 17.91 -15.62 -9.40
C LEU A 530 18.84 -16.78 -9.02
N HIS A 531 19.80 -16.55 -8.14
CA HIS A 531 20.69 -17.62 -7.69
C HIS A 531 19.99 -18.53 -6.67
N GLU A 532 20.00 -19.84 -6.89
CA GLU A 532 19.25 -20.85 -6.11
C GLU A 532 19.48 -20.81 -4.59
N LYS A 533 20.63 -20.27 -4.15
CA LYS A 533 20.98 -20.17 -2.73
C LYS A 533 20.59 -18.86 -2.08
N VAL A 534 20.04 -17.90 -2.81
CA VAL A 534 19.68 -16.57 -2.30
C VAL A 534 18.17 -16.45 -2.12
N ALA A 535 17.73 -16.23 -0.88
CA ALA A 535 16.33 -15.99 -0.56
C ALA A 535 15.93 -14.52 -0.78
N GLU A 536 16.80 -13.57 -0.38
CA GLU A 536 16.53 -12.14 -0.50
C GLU A 536 17.84 -11.39 -0.73
N ALA A 537 17.73 -10.23 -1.37
CA ALA A 537 18.85 -9.31 -1.56
C ALA A 537 18.41 -7.86 -1.40
N ALA A 538 19.34 -7.03 -0.94
CA ALA A 538 19.20 -5.57 -0.94
C ALA A 538 20.53 -4.94 -1.36
N VAL A 539 20.45 -3.89 -2.16
CA VAL A 539 21.62 -3.21 -2.71
C VAL A 539 21.60 -1.73 -2.37
N VAL A 540 22.76 -1.18 -1.99
CA VAL A 540 22.94 0.25 -1.74
C VAL A 540 24.24 0.73 -2.38
N GLY A 541 24.30 2.03 -2.68
CA GLY A 541 25.53 2.68 -3.13
C GLY A 541 26.41 3.05 -1.95
N ILE A 542 27.73 2.94 -2.16
CA ILE A 542 28.77 3.45 -1.26
C ILE A 542 29.71 4.35 -2.03
N GLU A 543 30.44 5.25 -1.36
CA GLU A 543 31.51 5.98 -2.01
C GLU A 543 32.63 5.03 -2.47
N HIS A 544 33.08 5.22 -3.71
CA HIS A 544 34.15 4.42 -4.29
C HIS A 544 35.17 5.32 -4.96
N PRO A 545 36.48 5.21 -4.60
CA PRO A 545 37.50 6.16 -5.02
C PRO A 545 37.75 6.23 -6.53
N ILE A 546 37.39 5.18 -7.27
CA ILE A 546 37.59 5.11 -8.74
C ILE A 546 36.28 5.26 -9.51
N LYS A 547 35.20 4.62 -9.03
CA LYS A 547 33.94 4.53 -9.75
C LYS A 547 32.96 5.67 -9.44
N GLY A 548 33.28 6.53 -8.46
CA GLY A 548 32.37 7.48 -7.86
C GLY A 548 31.44 6.81 -6.86
N GLN A 549 30.58 5.88 -7.32
CA GLN A 549 29.83 4.98 -6.46
C GLN A 549 30.22 3.53 -6.72
N GLY A 550 30.34 2.76 -5.65
CA GLY A 550 30.46 1.30 -5.63
C GLY A 550 29.14 0.65 -5.23
N ILE A 551 29.06 -0.64 -5.47
CA ILE A 551 27.87 -1.46 -5.22
C ILE A 551 28.10 -2.28 -3.96
N TYR A 552 27.29 -2.04 -2.92
CA TYR A 552 27.27 -2.86 -1.71
C TYR A 552 25.99 -3.69 -1.70
N ALA A 553 26.14 -5.01 -1.74
CA ALA A 553 25.03 -5.94 -1.73
C ALA A 553 24.93 -6.66 -0.39
N TYR A 554 23.71 -6.80 0.11
CA TYR A 554 23.33 -7.64 1.24
C TYR A 554 22.52 -8.82 0.72
N VAL A 555 22.84 -10.05 1.16
CA VAL A 555 22.11 -11.25 0.75
C VAL A 555 21.67 -12.06 1.97
N THR A 556 20.43 -12.50 1.97
CA THR A 556 19.94 -13.53 2.90
C THR A 556 19.88 -14.84 2.12
N LEU A 557 20.49 -15.88 2.66
CA LEU A 557 20.53 -17.19 2.02
C LEU A 557 19.27 -17.99 2.26
N MET A 558 19.06 -19.00 1.42
CA MET A 558 18.04 -20.03 1.65
C MET A 558 18.35 -20.81 2.93
N VAL A 559 17.31 -21.44 3.48
CA VAL A 559 17.46 -22.29 4.69
C VAL A 559 18.44 -23.42 4.37
N ASP A 560 19.32 -23.72 5.33
CA ASP A 560 20.36 -24.75 5.24
C ASP A 560 21.54 -24.44 4.29
N GLU A 561 21.66 -23.19 3.82
CA GLU A 561 22.83 -22.73 3.08
C GLU A 561 23.79 -21.93 3.97
N ASP A 562 25.09 -22.21 3.83
CA ASP A 562 26.17 -21.52 4.57
C ASP A 562 26.86 -20.47 3.70
N PHE A 563 27.09 -19.28 4.27
CA PHE A 563 27.86 -18.24 3.62
C PHE A 563 29.36 -18.53 3.69
N SER A 564 29.98 -18.65 2.52
CA SER A 564 31.42 -18.87 2.38
C SER A 564 32.02 -17.89 1.38
N GLU A 565 33.36 -17.68 1.43
CA GLU A 565 34.05 -16.86 0.44
C GLU A 565 33.90 -17.41 -1.00
N ASN A 566 33.76 -18.73 -1.16
CA ASN A 566 33.46 -19.33 -2.47
C ASN A 566 32.07 -18.90 -2.97
N LEU A 567 31.05 -19.02 -2.14
CA LEU A 567 29.70 -18.60 -2.48
C LEU A 567 29.63 -17.09 -2.74
N LYS A 568 30.30 -16.27 -1.94
CA LYS A 568 30.41 -14.83 -2.16
C LYS A 568 30.95 -14.51 -3.57
N ASN A 569 32.05 -15.13 -3.94
CA ASN A 569 32.64 -14.94 -5.27
C ASN A 569 31.75 -15.48 -6.40
N GLU A 570 31.07 -16.58 -6.17
CA GLU A 570 30.09 -17.17 -7.08
C GLU A 570 28.95 -16.17 -7.34
N LEU A 571 28.33 -15.60 -6.29
CA LEU A 571 27.24 -14.62 -6.38
C LEU A 571 27.69 -13.34 -7.10
N ILE A 572 28.86 -12.81 -6.77
CA ILE A 572 29.42 -11.62 -7.43
C ILE A 572 29.61 -11.87 -8.93
N ASN A 573 30.16 -13.03 -9.31
CA ASN A 573 30.36 -13.38 -10.72
C ASN A 573 29.02 -13.69 -11.41
N PHE A 574 28.04 -14.24 -10.71
CA PHE A 574 26.72 -14.50 -11.22
C PHE A 574 26.02 -13.20 -11.66
N VAL A 575 26.04 -12.15 -10.80
CA VAL A 575 25.50 -10.82 -11.16
C VAL A 575 26.22 -10.25 -12.38
N SER A 576 27.55 -10.38 -12.44
CA SER A 576 28.34 -9.91 -13.58
C SER A 576 27.98 -10.63 -14.89
N LYS A 577 27.59 -11.90 -14.80
CA LYS A 577 27.15 -12.69 -15.96
C LYS A 577 25.72 -12.31 -16.40
N GLU A 578 24.81 -12.09 -15.45
CA GLU A 578 23.40 -11.81 -15.74
C GLU A 578 23.17 -10.39 -16.28
N ILE A 579 23.86 -9.39 -15.71
CA ILE A 579 23.64 -7.97 -16.08
C ILE A 579 24.83 -7.41 -16.88
N GLY A 580 26.03 -7.80 -16.50
CA GLY A 580 27.29 -7.29 -17.07
C GLY A 580 28.29 -6.85 -16.01
N PRO A 581 29.57 -6.65 -16.40
CA PRO A 581 30.66 -6.35 -15.45
C PRO A 581 30.48 -5.07 -14.65
N ILE A 582 29.68 -4.12 -15.16
CA ILE A 582 29.41 -2.83 -14.51
C ILE A 582 28.54 -2.99 -13.26
N ALA A 583 27.69 -4.01 -13.23
CA ALA A 583 26.79 -4.30 -12.11
C ALA A 583 27.41 -5.22 -11.05
N LYS A 584 28.65 -5.59 -11.24
CA LYS A 584 29.40 -6.45 -10.31
C LYS A 584 29.47 -5.80 -8.94
N PRO A 585 28.92 -6.42 -7.86
CA PRO A 585 29.06 -5.91 -6.49
C PRO A 585 30.53 -5.76 -6.09
N ASP A 586 30.88 -4.60 -5.53
CA ASP A 586 32.21 -4.34 -4.95
C ASP A 586 32.35 -5.03 -3.59
N LEU A 587 31.24 -5.01 -2.84
CA LEU A 587 31.14 -5.67 -1.55
C LEU A 587 29.85 -6.48 -1.48
N LEU A 588 29.92 -7.66 -0.86
CA LEU A 588 28.77 -8.53 -0.62
C LEU A 588 28.84 -9.05 0.81
N GLN A 589 27.79 -8.77 1.58
CA GLN A 589 27.66 -9.13 2.98
C GLN A 589 26.52 -10.12 3.18
N ASN A 590 26.76 -11.17 3.97
CA ASN A 590 25.67 -12.01 4.47
C ASN A 590 24.84 -11.26 5.48
N ALA A 591 23.53 -11.31 5.32
CA ALA A 591 22.53 -10.74 6.20
C ALA A 591 21.58 -11.87 6.66
N PRO A 592 21.59 -12.26 7.94
CA PRO A 592 20.66 -13.27 8.43
C PRO A 592 19.18 -12.90 8.15
N SER A 593 18.91 -11.60 8.15
CA SER A 593 17.67 -10.99 7.68
C SER A 593 17.95 -9.56 7.21
N LEU A 594 17.09 -8.98 6.38
CA LEU A 594 17.17 -7.59 5.98
C LEU A 594 16.38 -6.69 6.94
N PRO A 595 16.83 -5.45 7.23
CA PRO A 595 16.08 -4.50 8.04
C PRO A 595 14.83 -4.07 7.26
N LYS A 596 13.68 -4.55 7.71
CA LYS A 596 12.39 -4.30 7.07
C LYS A 596 11.47 -3.54 8.01
N THR A 597 10.61 -2.72 7.43
CA THR A 597 9.43 -2.26 8.14
C THR A 597 8.52 -3.45 8.44
N ARG A 598 7.58 -3.28 9.36
CA ARG A 598 6.59 -4.31 9.68
C ARG A 598 5.62 -4.62 8.51
N SER A 599 5.59 -3.76 7.48
CA SER A 599 4.92 -4.04 6.20
C SER A 599 5.77 -4.86 5.23
N GLY A 600 7.00 -5.23 5.61
CA GLY A 600 7.92 -5.98 4.77
C GLY A 600 8.83 -5.13 3.86
N LYS A 601 8.66 -3.81 3.82
CA LYS A 601 9.50 -2.93 2.99
C LYS A 601 10.92 -2.85 3.55
N ILE A 602 11.92 -3.12 2.71
CA ILE A 602 13.34 -3.02 3.06
C ILE A 602 13.70 -1.55 3.33
N MET A 603 14.38 -1.31 4.45
CA MET A 603 14.82 0.01 4.88
C MET A 603 16.23 0.31 4.34
N ARG A 604 16.37 0.54 3.03
CA ARG A 604 17.66 0.78 2.36
C ARG A 604 18.44 1.94 2.96
N ARG A 605 17.75 2.94 3.52
CA ARG A 605 18.41 4.03 4.24
C ARG A 605 19.29 3.53 5.39
N ILE A 606 18.80 2.57 6.17
CA ILE A 606 19.58 1.96 7.27
C ILE A 606 20.75 1.16 6.70
N LEU A 607 20.50 0.35 5.67
CA LEU A 607 21.55 -0.44 5.00
C LEU A 607 22.65 0.46 4.44
N ARG A 608 22.30 1.60 3.84
CA ARG A 608 23.26 2.59 3.33
C ARG A 608 24.10 3.17 4.45
N LYS A 609 23.49 3.60 5.54
CA LYS A 609 24.22 4.12 6.72
C LYS A 609 25.16 3.09 7.33
N ILE A 610 24.75 1.83 7.39
CA ILE A 610 25.62 0.73 7.83
C ILE A 610 26.78 0.57 6.86
N ALA A 611 26.53 0.53 5.55
CA ALA A 611 27.56 0.39 4.53
C ALA A 611 28.57 1.55 4.56
N GLU A 612 28.12 2.78 4.80
CA GLU A 612 28.95 3.98 4.98
C GLU A 612 29.72 3.98 6.33
N GLY A 613 29.32 3.18 7.32
CA GLY A 613 29.89 3.18 8.67
C GLY A 613 29.37 4.30 9.56
N ASP A 614 28.25 4.93 9.19
CA ASP A 614 27.61 6.00 9.95
C ASP A 614 26.55 5.42 10.91
N PHE A 615 27.04 4.78 11.97
CA PHE A 615 26.20 4.05 12.92
C PHE A 615 25.40 4.95 13.88
N ASP A 616 25.86 6.19 14.06
CA ASP A 616 25.22 7.16 14.97
C ASP A 616 23.98 7.83 14.33
N ASN A 617 23.88 7.81 13.01
CA ASN A 617 22.85 8.50 12.24
C ASN A 617 21.93 7.55 11.43
N LEU A 618 21.56 6.41 12.01
CA LEU A 618 20.67 5.45 11.35
C LEU A 618 19.25 6.01 11.09
N GLY A 619 18.88 7.12 11.75
CA GLY A 619 17.58 7.77 11.69
C GLY A 619 16.50 6.95 12.39
N ASP A 620 15.23 7.13 12.00
CA ASP A 620 14.10 6.44 12.64
C ASP A 620 14.16 4.92 12.39
N THR A 621 14.45 4.17 13.45
CA THR A 621 14.45 2.70 13.49
C THR A 621 13.19 2.12 14.14
N SER A 622 12.29 2.98 14.62
CA SER A 622 11.08 2.59 15.38
C SER A 622 10.07 1.77 14.56
N THR A 623 10.16 1.86 13.23
CA THR A 623 9.29 1.13 12.29
C THR A 623 9.84 -0.26 11.92
N LEU A 624 11.02 -0.63 12.41
CA LEU A 624 11.60 -1.95 12.14
C LEU A 624 10.78 -3.09 12.74
N ALA A 625 10.63 -4.14 11.96
CA ALA A 625 10.01 -5.39 12.44
C ALA A 625 10.89 -6.09 13.48
N GLU A 626 12.19 -6.13 13.21
CA GLU A 626 13.20 -6.78 14.03
C GLU A 626 14.41 -5.86 14.22
N PRO A 627 14.43 -5.01 15.27
CA PRO A 627 15.55 -4.08 15.50
C PRO A 627 16.91 -4.75 15.71
N ALA A 628 16.94 -6.00 16.22
CA ALA A 628 18.17 -6.75 16.47
C ALA A 628 19.02 -6.99 15.21
N VAL A 629 18.36 -7.11 14.04
CA VAL A 629 19.04 -7.29 12.73
C VAL A 629 20.05 -6.19 12.43
N VAL A 630 19.77 -4.97 12.86
CA VAL A 630 20.67 -3.83 12.63
C VAL A 630 22.03 -4.03 13.31
N ASN A 631 22.03 -4.55 14.54
CA ASN A 631 23.28 -4.83 15.27
C ASN A 631 24.12 -5.90 14.57
N ASP A 632 23.48 -6.97 14.08
CA ASP A 632 24.17 -8.03 13.35
C ASP A 632 24.82 -7.50 12.06
N LEU A 633 24.11 -6.65 11.33
CA LEU A 633 24.62 -6.04 10.10
C LEU A 633 25.79 -5.07 10.37
N MET A 634 25.73 -4.32 11.47
CA MET A 634 26.82 -3.41 11.88
C MET A 634 28.08 -4.18 12.24
N LEU A 635 27.95 -5.29 12.98
CA LEU A 635 29.07 -6.14 13.41
C LEU A 635 29.78 -6.82 12.23
N ASN A 636 29.04 -7.16 11.18
CA ASN A 636 29.53 -7.90 10.01
C ASN A 636 29.80 -7.00 8.80
N LYS A 637 29.85 -5.67 8.98
CA LYS A 637 30.12 -4.71 7.90
C LYS A 637 31.39 -5.04 7.15
N GLN A 638 31.29 -5.05 5.81
CA GLN A 638 32.45 -5.21 4.92
C GLN A 638 33.07 -3.84 4.61
N SER A 639 34.36 -3.85 4.23
CA SER A 639 35.12 -2.65 3.81
C SER A 639 35.76 -2.90 2.45
N LEU A 640 35.91 -1.83 1.64
CA LEU A 640 36.62 -1.85 0.35
C LEU A 640 38.09 -2.18 0.54
#